data_98e02202b38fad0a7a1de6c08247bd23
#
_entry.id   98e02202b38fad0a7a1de6c08247bd23
#
_cell.length_a   1.000
_cell.length_b   1.000
_cell.length_c   1.000
_cell.angle_alpha   90.00
_cell.angle_beta   90.00
_cell.angle_gamma   90.00
#
_symmetry.space_group_name_H-M   'P 1'
#
loop_
_entity.id
_entity.type
_entity.pdbx_description
1 polymer ?
#
loop_
_entity_poly.entity_id
_entity_poly.type
_entity_poly.pdbx_seq_one_letter_code
_entity_poly.pdbx_strand_id
1 'polypeptide(L)'
;MKKYLKTALALSACLFFVPAFAIEDNDSSASQNKNSHFLYGEVKEKEIYAFSNYAESIETAGASVDVITRKDIDRQGNPVISEILSETSSVFVQNSNGSLGSPSTLRMRGTDRVKLTVDGIRADRTSMTAPGVEPQFLLSDDIERIEVIRGPQGNVGGTNASGGLIALQTRRGKGPLSVEMSSEMGNLGTFKERFAVMGGDHSLDYYMGVTWFKTDGGMKTSDLGRIRNDDYNNLNIVANVGKRLLDDKADLRNIFRFSRARKDIGVGYMQKAPYGQYQSPNNYGLNFDIMDVLSFSHSATEKYNYDVKFGLYHNESNNYIRPDDISGDPVYESISKIASTRMNLMTQHNYKVADWNTLSVGYNFETEFIDGNTKDVGMWTGTVLNGYSGNTIQNDVYVNDSINIKDKLFIRGGARLSHNSDFGTYVTPNASAALVLPTFKLAGAKTKFRGSWGQSVNNPTLYQRFGTVNSSYMKSLANPDLNAEKMQSWDVGVTQSFFEDKLSLDFGYFNSRYKDYIGYEGYTDPATWVYIGKYVNVNRAKIQGYEGKITWEPKPWLKAIASYTFTDSEDTTTHHDLPGVPRNSIKGIVYWTPNEIINLFAGVEANSGRYMSTAVNSEKTKNYVDVKLGGKVRLVKTENAELCLKGTVYNLFNQDISMYKTATSTYYAPGIHFRTGLFWKYTIPEKKEKL
;
A
#
# COMPACT_ATOMS: atom_id res chain seq x y z
N MET A 1 -2.53 -28.92 -0.68
CA MET A 1 -2.39 -27.55 -0.18
C MET A 1 -2.30 -27.46 1.33
N LYS A 2 -3.30 -27.84 2.15
CA LYS A 2 -3.24 -27.84 3.65
C LYS A 2 -1.99 -28.50 4.25
N LYS A 3 -1.41 -29.51 3.58
CA LYS A 3 -0.20 -30.21 4.03
C LYS A 3 1.07 -29.35 3.87
N TYR A 4 1.19 -28.60 2.78
CA TYR A 4 2.34 -27.71 2.52
C TYR A 4 2.29 -26.43 3.34
N LEU A 5 1.08 -25.90 3.60
CA LEU A 5 0.88 -24.76 4.49
C LEU A 5 1.25 -25.09 5.94
N LYS A 6 0.88 -26.30 6.42
CA LYS A 6 1.29 -26.78 7.75
C LYS A 6 2.81 -26.97 7.85
N THR A 7 3.46 -27.42 6.79
CA THR A 7 4.93 -27.61 6.75
C THR A 7 5.65 -26.26 6.70
N ALA A 8 5.15 -25.27 5.93
CA ALA A 8 5.70 -23.92 5.87
C ALA A 8 5.51 -23.16 7.20
N LEU A 9 4.32 -23.28 7.83
CA LEU A 9 4.05 -22.73 9.16
C LEU A 9 4.88 -23.42 10.25
N ALA A 10 5.15 -24.71 10.14
CA ALA A 10 6.02 -25.44 11.07
C ALA A 10 7.49 -25.03 10.91
N LEU A 11 7.95 -24.75 9.68
CA LEU A 11 9.30 -24.22 9.41
C LEU A 11 9.46 -22.80 9.95
N SER A 12 8.47 -21.91 9.79
CA SER A 12 8.52 -20.56 10.37
C SER A 12 8.45 -20.61 11.91
N ALA A 13 7.61 -21.46 12.48
CA ALA A 13 7.54 -21.63 13.92
C ALA A 13 8.85 -22.19 14.53
N CYS A 14 9.59 -23.04 13.79
CA CYS A 14 10.89 -23.53 14.25
C CYS A 14 11.97 -22.44 14.25
N LEU A 15 11.85 -21.40 13.41
CA LEU A 15 12.78 -20.27 13.40
C LEU A 15 12.56 -19.28 14.56
N PHE A 16 11.39 -19.29 15.21
CA PHE A 16 11.13 -18.53 16.43
C PHE A 16 11.78 -19.14 17.70
N PHE A 17 12.20 -20.40 17.66
CA PHE A 17 12.95 -21.04 18.72
C PHE A 17 14.46 -20.97 18.47
N VAL A 18 15.01 -19.78 18.36
CA VAL A 18 16.45 -19.57 18.59
C VAL A 18 16.61 -19.47 20.12
N PRO A 19 17.25 -20.43 20.78
CA PRO A 19 17.46 -20.33 22.22
C PRO A 19 18.29 -19.09 22.51
N ALA A 20 17.86 -18.30 23.50
CA ALA A 20 18.65 -17.24 24.09
C ALA A 20 19.88 -17.88 24.77
N PHE A 21 20.95 -18.10 24.01
CA PHE A 21 22.23 -18.49 24.57
C PHE A 21 23.02 -17.24 25.00
N ALA A 22 23.59 -17.38 26.17
CA ALA A 22 24.36 -16.42 26.91
C ALA A 22 25.28 -15.55 26.02
N ILE A 23 25.22 -14.26 26.28
CA ILE A 23 26.12 -13.26 25.78
C ILE A 23 27.46 -13.46 26.48
N GLU A 24 28.49 -13.89 25.78
CA GLU A 24 29.87 -13.66 26.19
C GLU A 24 30.29 -12.28 25.66
N ASP A 25 30.51 -11.37 26.60
CA ASP A 25 31.07 -10.03 26.31
C ASP A 25 32.49 -10.17 25.77
N ASN A 26 32.64 -9.82 24.51
CA ASN A 26 33.96 -9.45 23.98
C ASN A 26 33.96 -7.99 23.55
N ASP A 27 34.51 -7.18 24.43
CA ASP A 27 34.78 -5.77 24.21
C ASP A 27 35.76 -5.58 23.03
N SER A 28 35.29 -5.07 21.92
CA SER A 28 36.14 -4.51 20.89
C SER A 28 35.53 -3.24 20.34
N SER A 29 36.24 -2.15 20.54
CA SER A 29 35.98 -0.79 20.07
C SER A 29 35.40 -0.77 18.64
N ALA A 30 34.12 -0.38 18.54
CA ALA A 30 33.40 -0.25 17.27
C ALA A 30 34.04 0.87 16.42
N SER A 31 34.84 0.51 15.43
CA SER A 31 35.12 1.38 14.31
C SER A 31 33.81 1.53 13.53
N GLN A 32 33.27 2.75 13.45
CA GLN A 32 32.14 3.07 12.59
C GLN A 32 32.50 2.69 11.15
N ASN A 33 32.05 1.51 10.72
CA ASN A 33 32.28 1.01 9.38
C ASN A 33 31.38 1.79 8.43
N LYS A 34 31.94 2.71 7.63
CA LYS A 34 31.24 3.53 6.63
C LYS A 34 30.54 2.71 5.55
N ASN A 35 30.70 1.38 5.53
CA ASN A 35 30.17 0.47 4.52
C ASN A 35 28.81 -0.15 4.89
N SER A 36 28.22 0.17 6.06
CA SER A 36 26.92 -0.33 6.49
C SER A 36 25.73 0.23 5.68
N HIS A 37 25.97 1.12 4.71
CA HIS A 37 24.93 1.72 3.87
C HIS A 37 24.21 0.75 2.93
N PHE A 38 24.73 -0.46 2.75
CA PHE A 38 24.10 -1.49 1.90
C PHE A 38 23.20 -2.47 2.65
N LEU A 39 23.27 -2.48 3.99
CA LEU A 39 22.40 -3.35 4.77
C LEU A 39 21.04 -2.69 4.95
N TYR A 40 19.98 -3.46 4.79
CA TYR A 40 18.57 -3.07 4.92
C TYR A 40 18.22 -2.56 6.34
N GLY A 41 18.88 -1.50 6.83
CA GLY A 41 18.81 -1.18 8.23
C GLY A 41 18.67 0.26 8.63
N GLU A 42 19.32 1.15 7.96
CA GLU A 42 19.33 2.57 8.35
C GLU A 42 19.22 3.48 7.13
N VAL A 43 18.06 3.39 6.45
CA VAL A 43 17.77 4.34 5.37
C VAL A 43 17.52 5.70 6.01
N LYS A 44 18.35 6.68 5.68
CA LYS A 44 18.21 8.04 6.18
C LYS A 44 16.96 8.70 5.61
N GLU A 45 16.48 9.76 6.26
CA GLU A 45 15.26 10.46 5.89
C GLU A 45 15.21 10.88 4.40
N LYS A 46 16.35 11.23 3.79
CA LYS A 46 16.48 11.62 2.37
C LYS A 46 16.98 10.50 1.43
N GLU A 47 17.00 9.27 1.88
CA GLU A 47 17.35 8.10 1.06
C GLU A 47 16.10 7.32 0.66
N ILE A 48 16.18 6.57 -0.44
CA ILE A 48 15.16 5.65 -0.92
C ILE A 48 15.81 4.29 -1.18
N TYR A 49 15.05 3.24 -0.97
CA TYR A 49 15.50 1.87 -1.17
C TYR A 49 14.77 1.17 -2.31
N ALA A 50 13.45 1.31 -2.39
CA ALA A 50 12.61 0.53 -3.30
C ALA A 50 12.80 0.86 -4.79
N PHE A 51 13.45 1.98 -5.10
CA PHE A 51 13.74 2.39 -6.47
C PHE A 51 14.92 1.62 -7.09
N SER A 52 15.85 1.15 -6.26
CA SER A 52 17.10 0.51 -6.69
C SER A 52 17.35 -0.82 -6.01
N ASN A 53 16.58 -1.14 -4.94
CA ASN A 53 16.85 -2.19 -3.97
C ASN A 53 18.21 -2.05 -3.26
N TYR A 54 18.76 -0.83 -3.24
CA TYR A 54 19.84 -0.38 -2.36
C TYR A 54 19.61 1.08 -1.98
N ALA A 55 20.21 1.54 -0.88
CA ALA A 55 20.01 2.91 -0.40
C ALA A 55 20.65 3.93 -1.37
N GLU A 56 19.85 4.85 -1.88
CA GLU A 56 20.29 5.98 -2.69
C GLU A 56 19.58 7.27 -2.30
N SER A 57 20.16 8.42 -2.63
CA SER A 57 19.56 9.71 -2.33
C SER A 57 18.31 9.98 -3.18
N ILE A 58 17.26 10.55 -2.59
CA ILE A 58 16.10 11.07 -3.33
C ILE A 58 16.52 12.12 -4.38
N GLU A 59 17.61 12.88 -4.10
CA GLU A 59 18.11 13.89 -5.02
C GLU A 59 18.60 13.29 -6.34
N THR A 60 19.11 12.06 -6.33
CA THR A 60 19.69 11.39 -7.50
C THR A 60 18.66 10.60 -8.30
N ALA A 61 17.46 10.39 -7.76
CA ALA A 61 16.42 9.63 -8.43
C ALA A 61 15.87 10.36 -9.66
N GLY A 62 15.85 9.69 -10.82
CA GLY A 62 15.27 10.21 -12.06
C GLY A 62 13.73 10.12 -12.09
N ALA A 63 13.09 9.41 -11.16
CA ALA A 63 11.64 9.32 -11.02
C ALA A 63 11.09 10.30 -9.97
N SER A 64 9.77 10.48 -9.97
CA SER A 64 9.03 11.21 -8.92
C SER A 64 8.85 10.30 -7.71
N VAL A 65 9.39 10.68 -6.55
CA VAL A 65 9.40 9.87 -5.33
C VAL A 65 8.93 10.69 -4.13
N ASP A 66 8.10 10.09 -3.28
CA ASP A 66 7.79 10.57 -1.93
C ASP A 66 8.22 9.55 -0.89
N VAL A 67 8.67 10.07 0.24
CA VAL A 67 9.00 9.27 1.42
C VAL A 67 8.20 9.80 2.60
N ILE A 68 7.48 8.89 3.28
CA ILE A 68 6.73 9.16 4.50
C ILE A 68 7.45 8.40 5.61
N THR A 69 8.02 9.13 6.54
CA THR A 69 8.83 8.58 7.63
C THR A 69 7.96 8.17 8.82
N ARG A 70 8.52 7.39 9.77
CA ARG A 70 7.85 7.10 11.05
C ARG A 70 7.37 8.37 11.74
N LYS A 71 8.18 9.41 11.74
CA LYS A 71 7.85 10.71 12.33
C LYS A 71 6.61 11.35 11.68
N ASP A 72 6.48 11.25 10.36
CA ASP A 72 5.30 11.76 9.63
C ASP A 72 4.06 10.91 9.95
N ILE A 73 4.18 9.59 10.00
CA ILE A 73 3.12 8.65 10.38
C ILE A 73 2.62 8.94 11.81
N ASP A 74 3.54 9.12 12.76
CA ASP A 74 3.22 9.42 14.17
C ASP A 74 2.53 10.78 14.34
N ARG A 75 2.92 11.77 13.53
CA ARG A 75 2.30 13.10 13.53
C ARG A 75 0.87 13.08 13.01
N GLN A 76 0.60 12.31 11.96
CA GLN A 76 -0.73 12.19 11.37
C GLN A 76 -1.68 11.36 12.25
N GLY A 77 -1.16 10.35 12.95
CA GLY A 77 -1.95 9.49 13.83
C GLY A 77 -3.02 8.66 13.12
N ASN A 78 -2.95 8.50 11.80
CA ASN A 78 -3.89 7.70 11.02
C ASN A 78 -3.73 6.21 11.32
N PRO A 79 -4.81 5.45 11.62
CA PRO A 79 -4.71 4.05 12.04
C PRO A 79 -4.42 3.09 10.90
N VAL A 80 -4.82 3.43 9.68
CA VAL A 80 -4.71 2.57 8.49
C VAL A 80 -3.87 3.24 7.41
N ILE A 81 -3.16 2.42 6.66
CA ILE A 81 -2.26 2.89 5.58
C ILE A 81 -3.03 3.61 4.47
N SER A 82 -4.28 3.22 4.19
CA SER A 82 -5.11 3.89 3.19
C SER A 82 -5.31 5.39 3.48
N GLU A 83 -5.48 5.77 4.74
CA GLU A 83 -5.64 7.19 5.13
C GLU A 83 -4.33 7.98 4.96
N ILE A 84 -3.18 7.36 5.24
CA ILE A 84 -1.87 8.00 5.03
C ILE A 84 -1.61 8.20 3.53
N LEU A 85 -1.91 7.18 2.72
CA LEU A 85 -1.72 7.24 1.29
C LEU A 85 -2.68 8.24 0.61
N SER A 86 -3.89 8.43 1.14
CA SER A 86 -4.83 9.43 0.61
C SER A 86 -4.30 10.87 0.72
N GLU A 87 -3.37 11.15 1.65
CA GLU A 87 -2.72 12.46 1.80
C GLU A 87 -1.51 12.65 0.88
N THR A 88 -1.05 11.58 0.24
CA THR A 88 0.13 11.62 -0.63
C THR A 88 -0.22 12.22 -1.99
N SER A 89 0.66 13.06 -2.52
CA SER A 89 0.51 13.66 -3.86
C SER A 89 0.25 12.59 -4.92
N SER A 90 -0.66 12.87 -5.86
CA SER A 90 -1.02 12.00 -7.00
C SER A 90 -1.52 10.60 -6.64
N VAL A 91 -1.82 10.33 -5.37
CA VAL A 91 -2.44 9.09 -4.89
C VAL A 91 -3.89 9.38 -4.51
N PHE A 92 -4.81 8.57 -4.93
CA PHE A 92 -6.21 8.65 -4.58
C PHE A 92 -6.70 7.29 -4.08
N VAL A 93 -7.34 7.25 -2.92
CA VAL A 93 -7.93 6.04 -2.34
C VAL A 93 -9.45 6.16 -2.35
N GLN A 94 -10.11 5.29 -3.10
CA GLN A 94 -11.55 5.22 -3.19
C GLN A 94 -12.06 4.04 -2.38
N ASN A 95 -12.80 4.31 -1.31
CA ASN A 95 -13.55 3.29 -0.60
C ASN A 95 -14.91 3.05 -1.30
N SER A 96 -15.21 1.80 -1.65
CA SER A 96 -16.42 1.48 -2.43
C SER A 96 -17.72 1.76 -1.68
N ASN A 97 -17.71 1.68 -0.34
CA ASN A 97 -18.91 1.94 0.49
C ASN A 97 -18.75 3.15 1.43
N GLY A 98 -17.64 3.87 1.34
CA GLY A 98 -17.39 5.07 2.15
C GLY A 98 -16.84 4.82 3.55
N SER A 99 -17.04 3.68 4.18
CA SER A 99 -16.58 3.40 5.54
C SER A 99 -15.22 2.73 5.62
N LEU A 100 -14.57 2.82 6.78
CA LEU A 100 -13.34 2.08 7.08
C LEU A 100 -13.55 0.57 6.93
N GLY A 101 -12.53 -0.11 6.39
CA GLY A 101 -12.57 -1.55 6.15
C GLY A 101 -13.36 -1.99 4.91
N SER A 102 -14.07 -1.07 4.26
CA SER A 102 -14.69 -1.35 2.95
C SER A 102 -13.62 -1.57 1.89
N PRO A 103 -13.89 -2.42 0.88
CA PRO A 103 -12.98 -2.59 -0.24
C PRO A 103 -12.57 -1.23 -0.80
N SER A 104 -11.29 -1.02 -0.95
CA SER A 104 -10.75 0.23 -1.45
C SER A 104 -9.89 0.02 -2.68
N THR A 105 -10.00 0.93 -3.63
CA THR A 105 -9.14 0.98 -4.82
C THR A 105 -8.15 2.12 -4.64
N LEU A 106 -6.87 1.78 -4.66
CA LEU A 106 -5.80 2.76 -4.64
C LEU A 106 -5.39 3.09 -6.08
N ARG A 107 -5.39 4.38 -6.41
CA ARG A 107 -4.94 4.88 -7.71
C ARG A 107 -3.75 5.80 -7.54
N MET A 108 -2.80 5.70 -8.44
CA MET A 108 -1.66 6.59 -8.55
C MET A 108 -1.63 7.18 -9.96
N ARG A 109 -1.62 8.53 -10.07
CA ARG A 109 -1.73 9.21 -11.37
C ARG A 109 -2.91 8.70 -12.23
N GLY A 110 -4.03 8.36 -11.60
CA GLY A 110 -5.26 7.90 -12.26
C GLY A 110 -5.34 6.41 -12.59
N THR A 111 -4.30 5.62 -12.41
CA THR A 111 -4.33 4.17 -12.62
C THR A 111 -4.36 3.40 -11.30
N ASP A 112 -5.06 2.28 -11.27
CA ASP A 112 -5.09 1.33 -10.17
C ASP A 112 -4.06 0.17 -10.33
N ARG A 113 -3.26 0.22 -11.39
CA ARG A 113 -2.16 -0.72 -11.65
C ARG A 113 -0.93 -0.40 -10.79
N VAL A 114 -1.12 -0.29 -9.50
CA VAL A 114 -0.11 0.05 -8.50
C VAL A 114 0.32 -1.20 -7.76
N LYS A 115 1.62 -1.41 -7.67
CA LYS A 115 2.17 -2.51 -6.87
C LYS A 115 2.39 -2.06 -5.43
N LEU A 116 1.93 -2.84 -4.47
CA LEU A 116 2.25 -2.69 -3.06
C LEU A 116 3.21 -3.79 -2.62
N THR A 117 4.28 -3.41 -1.94
CA THR A 117 5.17 -4.36 -1.28
C THR A 117 5.28 -4.05 0.21
N VAL A 118 5.40 -5.09 1.01
CA VAL A 118 5.77 -5.01 2.42
C VAL A 118 7.09 -5.75 2.58
N ASP A 119 8.11 -5.07 3.06
CA ASP A 119 9.47 -5.59 3.22
C ASP A 119 10.07 -6.22 1.94
N GLY A 120 9.63 -5.69 0.78
CA GLY A 120 10.04 -6.14 -0.55
C GLY A 120 9.18 -7.24 -1.16
N ILE A 121 8.27 -7.86 -0.41
CA ILE A 121 7.36 -8.90 -0.89
C ILE A 121 6.03 -8.29 -1.31
N ARG A 122 5.53 -8.71 -2.45
CA ARG A 122 4.27 -8.25 -3.03
C ARG A 122 3.08 -8.60 -2.11
N ALA A 123 2.29 -7.58 -1.73
CA ALA A 123 1.19 -7.68 -0.77
C ALA A 123 -0.19 -7.36 -1.36
N ASP A 124 -0.32 -7.29 -2.68
CA ASP A 124 -1.63 -7.20 -3.34
C ASP A 124 -2.32 -8.57 -3.36
N ARG A 125 -3.65 -8.55 -3.30
CA ARG A 125 -4.47 -9.76 -3.31
C ARG A 125 -4.90 -10.10 -4.72
N THR A 126 -4.65 -11.33 -5.12
CA THR A 126 -5.06 -11.88 -6.41
C THR A 126 -6.42 -12.57 -6.38
N SER A 127 -6.96 -12.72 -5.18
CA SER A 127 -8.33 -13.18 -4.94
C SER A 127 -9.39 -12.12 -5.27
N MET A 128 -8.98 -10.94 -5.75
CA MET A 128 -9.86 -9.80 -6.02
C MET A 128 -10.29 -9.70 -7.47
N THR A 129 -11.46 -9.09 -7.67
CA THR A 129 -12.06 -8.80 -8.97
C THR A 129 -11.24 -7.82 -9.82
N ALA A 130 -10.45 -6.95 -9.20
CA ALA A 130 -9.52 -6.05 -9.88
C ALA A 130 -8.10 -6.28 -9.37
N PRO A 131 -7.08 -6.15 -10.23
CA PRO A 131 -5.69 -6.09 -9.76
C PRO A 131 -5.57 -4.81 -8.92
N GLY A 132 -5.30 -4.96 -7.65
CA GLY A 132 -5.22 -3.79 -6.81
C GLY A 132 -4.79 -4.10 -5.39
N VAL A 133 -4.43 -3.03 -4.74
CA VAL A 133 -3.99 -3.01 -3.36
C VAL A 133 -5.20 -2.78 -2.47
N GLU A 134 -5.32 -3.55 -1.42
CA GLU A 134 -6.31 -3.35 -0.35
C GLU A 134 -5.65 -2.78 0.92
N PRO A 135 -5.29 -1.49 0.91
CA PRO A 135 -4.52 -0.87 1.99
C PRO A 135 -5.33 -0.73 3.29
N GLN A 136 -6.65 -0.92 3.25
CA GLN A 136 -7.54 -0.84 4.41
C GLN A 136 -7.28 -1.93 5.47
N PHE A 137 -6.60 -3.02 5.12
CA PHE A 137 -6.26 -4.08 6.08
C PHE A 137 -4.89 -3.90 6.73
N LEU A 138 -4.10 -2.94 6.26
CA LEU A 138 -2.77 -2.64 6.79
C LEU A 138 -2.87 -1.51 7.82
N LEU A 139 -2.56 -1.83 9.08
CA LEU A 139 -2.47 -0.82 10.14
C LEU A 139 -1.10 -0.13 10.08
N SER A 140 -1.09 1.16 10.44
CA SER A 140 0.08 2.03 10.30
C SER A 140 1.11 1.90 11.42
N ASP A 141 0.72 1.33 12.56
CA ASP A 141 1.51 1.35 13.79
C ASP A 141 2.86 0.62 13.67
N ASP A 142 2.88 -0.43 12.83
CA ASP A 142 4.05 -1.29 12.66
C ASP A 142 4.89 -0.92 11.43
N ILE A 143 4.57 0.20 10.78
CA ILE A 143 5.28 0.68 9.60
C ILE A 143 6.29 1.76 9.99
N GLU A 144 7.56 1.55 9.64
CA GLU A 144 8.65 2.51 9.85
C GLU A 144 8.67 3.57 8.76
N ARG A 145 8.38 3.16 7.50
CA ARG A 145 8.59 3.99 6.33
C ARG A 145 7.70 3.56 5.17
N ILE A 146 7.26 4.53 4.40
CA ILE A 146 6.53 4.30 3.14
C ILE A 146 7.27 5.05 2.04
N GLU A 147 7.62 4.35 0.97
CA GLU A 147 8.18 4.93 -0.25
C GLU A 147 7.15 4.83 -1.36
N VAL A 148 6.84 5.96 -2.00
CA VAL A 148 5.87 6.06 -3.10
C VAL A 148 6.63 6.49 -4.34
N ILE A 149 6.81 5.56 -5.29
CA ILE A 149 7.56 5.76 -6.52
C ILE A 149 6.57 5.78 -7.67
N ARG A 150 6.49 6.90 -8.38
CA ARG A 150 5.55 7.11 -9.49
C ARG A 150 6.17 6.77 -10.83
N GLY A 151 5.32 6.40 -11.77
CA GLY A 151 5.73 6.03 -13.11
C GLY A 151 6.09 4.56 -13.27
N PRO A 152 6.60 4.14 -14.44
CA PRO A 152 6.78 2.74 -14.77
C PRO A 152 7.93 2.12 -13.98
N GLN A 153 7.62 1.18 -13.12
CA GLN A 153 8.59 0.44 -12.31
C GLN A 153 8.74 -1.03 -12.77
N GLY A 154 8.42 -1.33 -14.03
CA GLY A 154 8.43 -2.69 -14.57
C GLY A 154 9.77 -3.41 -14.48
N ASN A 155 10.89 -2.70 -14.48
CA ASN A 155 12.22 -3.29 -14.33
C ASN A 155 12.51 -3.65 -12.86
N VAL A 156 12.52 -2.70 -11.95
CA VAL A 156 12.83 -2.95 -10.53
C VAL A 156 11.62 -3.58 -9.82
N GLY A 157 10.45 -3.01 -9.99
CA GLY A 157 9.21 -3.48 -9.38
C GLY A 157 8.66 -4.79 -9.97
N GLY A 158 9.11 -5.19 -11.17
CA GLY A 158 8.59 -6.35 -11.89
C GLY A 158 7.19 -6.12 -12.47
N THR A 159 6.46 -7.20 -12.73
CA THR A 159 5.07 -7.13 -13.22
C THR A 159 4.13 -6.46 -12.24
N ASN A 160 3.03 -5.91 -12.79
CA ASN A 160 1.96 -5.22 -12.05
C ASN A 160 2.40 -3.90 -11.36
N ALA A 161 3.50 -3.29 -11.80
CA ALA A 161 4.01 -2.02 -11.29
C ALA A 161 3.94 -0.88 -12.35
N SER A 162 2.92 -0.90 -13.20
CA SER A 162 2.82 0.05 -14.31
C SER A 162 2.46 1.48 -13.85
N GLY A 163 1.60 1.62 -12.86
CA GLY A 163 1.26 2.92 -12.26
C GLY A 163 2.30 3.42 -11.27
N GLY A 164 3.12 2.52 -10.75
CA GLY A 164 4.15 2.81 -9.74
C GLY A 164 4.25 1.74 -8.66
N LEU A 165 5.09 2.03 -7.68
CA LEU A 165 5.39 1.14 -6.57
C LEU A 165 5.18 1.88 -5.24
N ILE A 166 4.49 1.25 -4.31
CA ILE A 166 4.41 1.65 -2.90
C ILE A 166 5.11 0.58 -2.08
N ALA A 167 6.18 0.96 -1.40
CA ALA A 167 6.95 0.06 -0.56
C ALA A 167 6.81 0.43 0.91
N LEU A 168 6.29 -0.49 1.70
CA LEU A 168 6.17 -0.39 3.15
C LEU A 168 7.32 -1.14 3.81
N GLN A 169 7.91 -0.54 4.82
CA GLN A 169 8.95 -1.16 5.64
C GLN A 169 8.45 -1.32 7.07
N THR A 170 8.58 -2.52 7.62
CA THR A 170 8.22 -2.84 9.01
C THR A 170 9.23 -2.24 9.99
N ARG A 171 8.74 -1.77 11.14
CA ARG A 171 9.57 -1.24 12.24
C ARG A 171 10.62 -2.26 12.69
N ARG A 172 11.76 -1.72 13.12
CA ARG A 172 12.89 -2.46 13.72
C ARG A 172 13.13 -1.98 15.14
N GLY A 173 13.65 -2.85 15.97
CA GLY A 173 14.12 -2.46 17.30
C GLY A 173 15.47 -1.74 17.23
N LYS A 174 15.69 -0.84 18.19
CA LYS A 174 16.96 -0.13 18.36
C LYS A 174 17.15 0.22 19.83
N GLY A 175 18.42 0.12 20.28
CA GLY A 175 18.80 0.50 21.64
C GLY A 175 18.15 -0.32 22.74
N PRO A 176 18.11 0.19 23.99
CA PRO A 176 17.60 -0.55 25.12
C PRO A 176 16.17 -1.01 24.96
N LEU A 177 15.82 -2.10 25.62
CA LEU A 177 14.47 -2.67 25.63
C LEU A 177 13.43 -1.59 25.96
N SER A 178 12.50 -1.37 25.03
CA SER A 178 11.44 -0.39 25.12
C SER A 178 10.08 -1.05 24.95
N VAL A 179 9.11 -0.59 25.73
CA VAL A 179 7.70 -1.00 25.65
C VAL A 179 6.87 0.21 25.25
N GLU A 180 6.01 0.05 24.26
CA GLU A 180 5.03 1.06 23.84
C GLU A 180 3.62 0.51 24.04
N MET A 181 2.74 1.32 24.62
CA MET A 181 1.31 1.05 24.75
C MET A 181 0.49 2.24 24.26
N SER A 182 -0.63 1.98 23.64
CA SER A 182 -1.54 3.04 23.23
C SER A 182 -2.97 2.54 23.29
N SER A 183 -3.83 3.35 23.90
CA SER A 183 -5.27 3.14 24.00
C SER A 183 -5.98 4.37 23.48
N GLU A 184 -6.82 4.20 22.47
CA GLU A 184 -7.59 5.28 21.84
C GLU A 184 -9.08 4.92 21.80
N MET A 185 -9.91 5.92 21.99
CA MET A 185 -11.37 5.84 21.86
C MET A 185 -11.90 6.98 21.00
N GLY A 186 -13.08 6.79 20.43
CA GLY A 186 -13.72 7.82 19.61
C GLY A 186 -15.22 7.62 19.50
N ASN A 187 -15.88 8.54 18.80
CA ASN A 187 -17.25 8.29 18.38
C ASN A 187 -17.29 7.16 17.33
N LEU A 188 -18.48 6.78 16.89
CA LEU A 188 -18.70 5.62 15.99
C LEU A 188 -18.20 4.31 16.62
N GLY A 189 -18.31 4.13 17.95
CA GLY A 189 -17.85 2.91 18.63
C GLY A 189 -16.37 2.59 18.41
N THR A 190 -15.54 3.60 18.18
CA THR A 190 -14.14 3.42 17.81
C THR A 190 -13.27 3.13 19.03
N PHE A 191 -12.49 2.05 18.95
CA PHE A 191 -11.46 1.67 19.92
C PHE A 191 -10.21 1.20 19.18
N LYS A 192 -9.04 1.57 19.71
CA LYS A 192 -7.76 1.06 19.23
C LYS A 192 -6.83 0.81 20.40
N GLU A 193 -6.39 -0.43 20.50
CA GLU A 193 -5.43 -0.87 21.51
C GLU A 193 -4.16 -1.35 20.83
N ARG A 194 -3.03 -0.93 21.35
CA ARG A 194 -1.73 -1.34 20.84
C ARG A 194 -0.76 -1.65 21.97
N PHE A 195 -0.01 -2.72 21.80
CA PHE A 195 1.13 -3.08 22.60
C PHE A 195 2.31 -3.41 21.69
N ALA A 196 3.50 -2.89 22.01
CA ALA A 196 4.71 -3.26 21.29
C ALA A 196 5.93 -3.31 22.20
N VAL A 197 6.83 -4.22 21.90
CA VAL A 197 8.13 -4.40 22.55
C VAL A 197 9.20 -4.34 21.48
N MET A 198 10.26 -3.58 21.75
CA MET A 198 11.37 -3.44 20.82
C MET A 198 12.68 -3.21 21.57
N GLY A 199 13.75 -3.57 20.95
CA GLY A 199 15.10 -3.33 21.43
C GLY A 199 16.12 -3.87 20.46
N GLY A 200 17.37 -3.70 20.76
CA GLY A 200 18.45 -4.27 19.98
C GLY A 200 19.79 -3.66 20.31
N ASP A 201 20.80 -4.47 20.13
CA ASP A 201 22.21 -4.10 20.24
C ASP A 201 22.88 -4.19 18.85
N HIS A 202 24.20 -4.24 18.83
CA HIS A 202 24.97 -4.40 17.59
C HIS A 202 24.81 -5.78 16.93
N SER A 203 24.36 -6.83 17.66
CA SER A 203 24.26 -8.20 17.16
C SER A 203 22.84 -8.64 16.86
N LEU A 204 21.86 -8.19 17.63
CA LEU A 204 20.46 -8.60 17.55
C LEU A 204 19.54 -7.39 17.67
N ASP A 205 18.58 -7.26 16.78
CA ASP A 205 17.46 -6.32 16.91
C ASP A 205 16.12 -7.03 16.80
N TYR A 206 15.12 -6.54 17.54
CA TYR A 206 13.78 -7.11 17.52
C TYR A 206 12.71 -6.05 17.73
N TYR A 207 11.61 -6.25 17.04
CA TYR A 207 10.35 -5.52 17.18
C TYR A 207 9.20 -6.52 17.17
N MET A 208 8.28 -6.42 18.14
CA MET A 208 7.05 -7.18 18.19
C MET A 208 5.90 -6.25 18.53
N GLY A 209 4.83 -6.27 17.73
CA GLY A 209 3.67 -5.42 17.91
C GLY A 209 2.37 -6.20 17.77
N VAL A 210 1.38 -5.83 18.57
CA VAL A 210 -0.01 -6.29 18.47
C VAL A 210 -0.88 -5.06 18.47
N THR A 211 -1.73 -4.92 17.47
CA THR A 211 -2.70 -3.83 17.37
C THR A 211 -4.08 -4.39 17.09
N TRP A 212 -5.05 -3.98 17.89
CA TRP A 212 -6.46 -4.23 17.66
C TRP A 212 -7.18 -2.91 17.42
N PHE A 213 -7.96 -2.86 16.33
CA PHE A 213 -8.72 -1.67 15.93
C PHE A 213 -10.16 -2.07 15.62
N LYS A 214 -11.11 -1.37 16.24
CA LYS A 214 -12.55 -1.52 16.01
C LYS A 214 -13.21 -0.17 15.76
N THR A 215 -14.20 -0.14 14.86
CA THR A 215 -15.10 1.01 14.64
C THR A 215 -16.43 0.53 14.06
N ASP A 216 -17.52 1.27 14.31
CA ASP A 216 -18.83 1.02 13.68
C ASP A 216 -18.89 1.56 12.23
N GLY A 217 -17.76 1.95 11.64
CA GLY A 217 -17.60 2.36 10.24
C GLY A 217 -18.20 3.71 9.87
N GLY A 218 -19.45 3.95 10.20
CA GLY A 218 -20.12 5.22 10.01
C GLY A 218 -20.61 5.52 8.58
N MET A 219 -20.77 4.51 7.74
CA MET A 219 -21.32 4.64 6.38
C MET A 219 -22.72 5.26 6.41
N LYS A 220 -22.99 6.10 5.40
CA LYS A 220 -24.29 6.68 5.14
C LYS A 220 -24.66 6.50 3.67
N THR A 221 -25.93 6.24 3.39
CA THR A 221 -26.43 6.21 2.00
C THR A 221 -27.55 7.25 1.83
N SER A 222 -27.81 7.65 0.56
CA SER A 222 -28.82 8.68 0.28
C SER A 222 -30.25 8.20 0.61
N ASP A 223 -30.51 6.91 0.50
CA ASP A 223 -31.82 6.29 0.65
C ASP A 223 -32.07 5.70 2.04
N LEU A 224 -31.04 5.18 2.70
CA LEU A 224 -31.19 4.55 4.02
C LEU A 224 -30.69 5.38 5.19
N GLY A 225 -30.02 6.52 4.90
CA GLY A 225 -29.33 7.31 5.92
C GLY A 225 -28.12 6.58 6.51
N ARG A 226 -27.89 6.70 7.81
CA ARG A 226 -26.78 6.03 8.49
C ARG A 226 -27.00 4.52 8.57
N ILE A 227 -26.03 3.75 8.15
CA ILE A 227 -26.04 2.29 8.25
C ILE A 227 -25.61 1.88 9.65
N ARG A 228 -26.37 0.99 10.28
CA ARG A 228 -26.15 0.59 11.69
C ARG A 228 -25.18 -0.58 11.82
N ASN A 229 -25.20 -1.51 10.87
CA ASN A 229 -24.37 -2.72 10.88
C ASN A 229 -23.22 -2.57 9.87
N ASP A 230 -22.27 -1.70 10.18
CA ASP A 230 -21.15 -1.33 9.32
C ASP A 230 -19.81 -1.46 10.07
N ASP A 231 -19.76 -2.42 11.00
CA ASP A 231 -18.63 -2.60 11.90
C ASP A 231 -17.38 -3.06 11.15
N TYR A 232 -16.26 -2.51 11.55
CA TYR A 232 -14.93 -2.97 11.15
C TYR A 232 -14.11 -3.34 12.36
N ASN A 233 -13.50 -4.51 12.34
CA ASN A 233 -12.64 -5.04 13.40
C ASN A 233 -11.40 -5.67 12.77
N ASN A 234 -10.21 -5.27 13.22
CA ASN A 234 -8.94 -5.73 12.65
C ASN A 234 -7.92 -5.99 13.77
N LEU A 235 -7.39 -7.19 13.82
CA LEU A 235 -6.27 -7.59 14.67
C LEU A 235 -5.03 -7.80 13.80
N ASN A 236 -3.94 -7.09 14.12
CA ASN A 236 -2.63 -7.27 13.51
C ASN A 236 -1.61 -7.72 14.55
N ILE A 237 -0.76 -8.67 14.16
CA ILE A 237 0.41 -9.11 14.90
C ILE A 237 1.60 -9.04 13.97
N VAL A 238 2.68 -8.41 14.42
CA VAL A 238 3.90 -8.23 13.64
C VAL A 238 5.10 -8.58 14.50
N ALA A 239 6.04 -9.30 13.92
CA ALA A 239 7.36 -9.55 14.52
C ALA A 239 8.44 -9.30 13.46
N ASN A 240 9.50 -8.63 13.82
CA ASN A 240 10.67 -8.37 12.99
C ASN A 240 11.91 -8.60 13.85
N VAL A 241 12.66 -9.66 13.53
CA VAL A 241 13.85 -10.05 14.27
C VAL A 241 15.02 -10.18 13.30
N GLY A 242 16.11 -9.50 13.59
CA GLY A 242 17.32 -9.51 12.78
C GLY A 242 18.55 -9.80 13.59
N LYS A 243 19.45 -10.63 13.05
CA LYS A 243 20.74 -10.94 13.64
C LYS A 243 21.86 -10.53 12.69
N ARG A 244 22.80 -9.73 13.18
CA ARG A 244 24.00 -9.38 12.47
C ARG A 244 25.04 -10.50 12.59
N LEU A 245 25.71 -10.77 11.51
CA LEU A 245 26.66 -11.87 11.34
C LEU A 245 27.91 -11.34 10.63
N LEU A 246 29.00 -12.09 10.68
CA LEU A 246 30.24 -11.82 9.94
C LEU A 246 30.80 -10.41 10.24
N ASP A 247 30.94 -10.06 11.50
CA ASP A 247 31.43 -8.78 11.97
C ASP A 247 30.63 -7.60 11.35
N ASP A 248 29.31 -7.64 11.50
CA ASP A 248 28.32 -6.67 10.99
C ASP A 248 28.25 -6.54 9.45
N LYS A 249 28.89 -7.45 8.71
CA LYS A 249 28.83 -7.45 7.24
C LYS A 249 27.60 -8.15 6.68
N ALA A 250 26.90 -8.93 7.48
CA ALA A 250 25.67 -9.61 7.06
C ALA A 250 24.53 -9.39 8.05
N ASP A 251 23.29 -9.37 7.55
CA ASP A 251 22.04 -9.30 8.31
C ASP A 251 21.16 -10.47 7.90
N LEU A 252 20.82 -11.35 8.84
CA LEU A 252 19.82 -12.40 8.68
C LEU A 252 18.58 -11.97 9.43
N ARG A 253 17.45 -11.86 8.72
CA ARG A 253 16.23 -11.27 9.25
C ARG A 253 15.01 -12.10 8.91
N ASN A 254 14.14 -12.26 9.90
CA ASN A 254 12.79 -12.78 9.69
C ASN A 254 11.74 -11.73 10.06
N ILE A 255 10.76 -11.55 9.19
CA ILE A 255 9.63 -10.64 9.41
C ILE A 255 8.34 -11.43 9.22
N PHE A 256 7.56 -11.52 10.28
CA PHE A 256 6.27 -12.19 10.31
C PHE A 256 5.15 -11.16 10.49
N ARG A 257 4.09 -11.32 9.72
CA ARG A 257 2.87 -10.50 9.83
C ARG A 257 1.64 -11.39 9.77
N PHE A 258 0.70 -11.10 10.65
CA PHE A 258 -0.61 -11.73 10.70
C PHE A 258 -1.66 -10.63 10.77
N SER A 259 -2.73 -10.75 9.98
CA SER A 259 -3.90 -9.88 10.06
C SER A 259 -5.17 -10.69 9.99
N ARG A 260 -6.13 -10.34 10.84
CA ARG A 260 -7.49 -10.86 10.78
C ARG A 260 -8.47 -9.70 10.88
N ALA A 261 -9.19 -9.45 9.79
CA ALA A 261 -10.17 -8.39 9.73
C ALA A 261 -11.58 -8.94 9.48
N ARG A 262 -12.57 -8.37 10.19
CA ARG A 262 -13.99 -8.54 9.90
C ARG A 262 -14.56 -7.20 9.48
N LYS A 263 -15.34 -7.18 8.41
CA LYS A 263 -16.13 -6.04 7.97
C LYS A 263 -17.57 -6.47 7.82
N ASP A 264 -18.48 -5.85 8.57
CA ASP A 264 -19.91 -6.05 8.39
C ASP A 264 -20.40 -5.25 7.17
N ILE A 265 -21.28 -5.84 6.37
CA ILE A 265 -21.81 -5.28 5.14
C ILE A 265 -23.26 -4.91 5.44
N GLY A 266 -23.45 -3.70 5.97
CA GLY A 266 -24.72 -3.25 6.51
C GLY A 266 -25.81 -2.95 5.47
N VAL A 267 -25.52 -3.13 4.17
CA VAL A 267 -26.47 -2.91 3.08
C VAL A 267 -26.73 -4.22 2.33
N GLY A 268 -28.00 -4.57 2.19
CA GLY A 268 -28.49 -5.65 1.34
C GLY A 268 -29.42 -5.11 0.26
N TYR A 269 -29.78 -5.98 -0.69
CA TYR A 269 -30.71 -5.67 -1.77
C TYR A 269 -31.93 -6.57 -1.64
N MET A 270 -33.13 -5.97 -1.74
CA MET A 270 -34.38 -6.72 -1.75
C MET A 270 -34.48 -7.54 -3.04
N GLN A 271 -34.74 -8.82 -2.89
CA GLN A 271 -34.91 -9.78 -4.01
C GLN A 271 -36.36 -9.78 -4.54
N LYS A 272 -37.28 -9.18 -3.78
CA LYS A 272 -38.72 -9.12 -4.11
C LYS A 272 -39.16 -7.65 -4.13
N ALA A 273 -40.17 -7.36 -4.95
CA ALA A 273 -40.76 -6.02 -5.02
C ALA A 273 -41.31 -5.54 -3.64
N PRO A 274 -41.13 -4.27 -3.28
CA PRO A 274 -40.42 -3.24 -4.03
C PRO A 274 -38.90 -3.44 -3.98
N TYR A 275 -38.24 -3.49 -5.16
CA TYR A 275 -36.81 -3.63 -5.26
C TYR A 275 -36.10 -2.38 -4.66
N GLY A 276 -35.06 -2.60 -3.89
CA GLY A 276 -34.30 -1.52 -3.27
C GLY A 276 -33.21 -2.01 -2.33
N GLN A 277 -32.57 -1.06 -1.69
CA GLN A 277 -31.60 -1.34 -0.64
C GLN A 277 -32.30 -1.41 0.72
N TYR A 278 -31.74 -2.19 1.63
CA TYR A 278 -32.16 -2.26 3.02
C TYR A 278 -30.96 -2.37 3.96
N GLN A 279 -31.14 -2.10 5.25
CA GLN A 279 -30.10 -2.32 6.25
C GLN A 279 -30.04 -3.80 6.61
N SER A 280 -28.94 -4.48 6.24
CA SER A 280 -28.76 -5.90 6.52
C SER A 280 -28.03 -6.11 7.84
N PRO A 281 -28.55 -6.93 8.76
CA PRO A 281 -27.88 -7.26 10.00
C PRO A 281 -26.90 -8.43 9.89
N ASN A 282 -26.94 -9.20 8.80
CA ASN A 282 -26.35 -10.54 8.74
C ASN A 282 -25.19 -10.68 7.74
N ASN A 283 -24.93 -9.64 6.92
CA ASN A 283 -23.91 -9.69 5.90
C ASN A 283 -22.54 -9.24 6.44
N TYR A 284 -21.50 -10.02 6.19
CA TYR A 284 -20.14 -9.67 6.61
C TYR A 284 -19.07 -10.33 5.75
N GLY A 285 -17.88 -9.72 5.73
CA GLY A 285 -16.66 -10.27 5.18
C GLY A 285 -15.64 -10.59 6.27
N LEU A 286 -14.93 -11.69 6.13
CA LEU A 286 -13.78 -12.07 6.95
C LEU A 286 -12.55 -12.15 6.04
N ASN A 287 -11.50 -11.46 6.46
CA ASN A 287 -10.21 -11.48 5.78
C ASN A 287 -9.14 -11.99 6.73
N PHE A 288 -8.25 -12.78 6.19
CA PHE A 288 -7.15 -13.38 6.92
C PHE A 288 -5.89 -13.31 6.06
N ASP A 289 -4.80 -12.77 6.62
CA ASP A 289 -3.53 -12.64 5.94
C ASP A 289 -2.39 -13.16 6.82
N ILE A 290 -1.50 -13.93 6.22
CA ILE A 290 -0.19 -14.29 6.78
C ILE A 290 0.88 -13.92 5.76
N MET A 291 1.90 -13.21 6.22
CA MET A 291 3.11 -12.96 5.46
C MET A 291 4.33 -13.32 6.29
N ASP A 292 5.27 -14.01 5.68
CA ASP A 292 6.57 -14.34 6.28
C ASP A 292 7.68 -14.03 5.28
N VAL A 293 8.69 -13.30 5.73
CA VAL A 293 9.83 -12.87 4.91
C VAL A 293 11.11 -13.25 5.63
N LEU A 294 11.87 -14.13 5.03
CA LEU A 294 13.24 -14.44 5.45
C LEU A 294 14.21 -13.75 4.48
N SER A 295 15.09 -12.92 4.99
CA SER A 295 16.07 -12.21 4.18
C SER A 295 17.48 -12.37 4.72
N PHE A 296 18.43 -12.46 3.80
CA PHE A 296 19.86 -12.44 4.09
C PHE A 296 20.52 -11.41 3.19
N SER A 297 21.11 -10.39 3.81
CA SER A 297 21.86 -9.32 3.14
C SER A 297 23.32 -9.42 3.53
N HIS A 298 24.26 -9.33 2.59
CA HIS A 298 25.68 -9.43 2.86
C HIS A 298 26.49 -8.43 2.04
N SER A 299 27.29 -7.63 2.71
CA SER A 299 28.32 -6.77 2.14
C SER A 299 29.64 -7.54 2.08
N ALA A 300 29.80 -8.40 1.06
CA ALA A 300 30.94 -9.32 0.94
C ALA A 300 32.28 -8.56 0.79
N THR A 301 32.27 -7.43 0.08
CA THR A 301 33.40 -6.52 -0.05
C THR A 301 32.90 -5.08 -0.12
N GLU A 302 33.82 -4.09 -0.11
CA GLU A 302 33.48 -2.67 -0.33
C GLU A 302 32.82 -2.41 -1.70
N LYS A 303 33.02 -3.30 -2.67
CA LYS A 303 32.50 -3.15 -4.03
C LYS A 303 31.34 -4.09 -4.35
N TYR A 304 31.09 -5.09 -3.53
CA TYR A 304 30.10 -6.12 -3.83
C TYR A 304 29.24 -6.46 -2.64
N ASN A 305 27.93 -6.33 -2.83
CA ASN A 305 26.92 -6.77 -1.88
C ASN A 305 25.83 -7.54 -2.59
N TYR A 306 25.14 -8.38 -1.84
CA TYR A 306 23.98 -9.12 -2.34
C TYR A 306 22.91 -9.33 -1.28
N ASP A 307 21.69 -9.48 -1.75
CA ASP A 307 20.50 -9.76 -0.96
C ASP A 307 19.82 -11.02 -1.50
N VAL A 308 19.35 -11.87 -0.59
CA VAL A 308 18.52 -13.04 -0.89
C VAL A 308 17.28 -12.93 0.00
N LYS A 309 16.08 -13.02 -0.59
CA LYS A 309 14.82 -12.98 0.13
C LYS A 309 13.93 -14.13 -0.28
N PHE A 310 13.39 -14.82 0.69
CA PHE A 310 12.28 -15.74 0.53
C PHE A 310 11.05 -15.15 1.17
N GLY A 311 9.93 -15.13 0.45
CA GLY A 311 8.66 -14.60 0.91
C GLY A 311 7.54 -15.59 0.73
N LEU A 312 6.68 -15.70 1.74
CA LEU A 312 5.41 -16.41 1.71
C LEU A 312 4.30 -15.41 2.02
N TYR A 313 3.29 -15.32 1.16
CA TYR A 313 2.08 -14.56 1.43
C TYR A 313 0.85 -15.41 1.17
N HIS A 314 0.04 -15.62 2.21
CA HIS A 314 -1.23 -16.33 2.13
C HIS A 314 -2.35 -15.40 2.56
N ASN A 315 -3.42 -15.35 1.78
CA ASN A 315 -4.62 -14.60 2.14
C ASN A 315 -5.89 -15.40 1.89
N GLU A 316 -6.88 -15.19 2.75
CA GLU A 316 -8.24 -15.69 2.58
C GLU A 316 -9.22 -14.51 2.64
N SER A 317 -10.19 -14.50 1.72
CA SER A 317 -11.30 -13.56 1.71
C SER A 317 -12.60 -14.36 1.67
N ASN A 318 -13.37 -14.27 2.74
CA ASN A 318 -14.60 -15.02 2.92
C ASN A 318 -15.76 -14.02 3.08
N ASN A 319 -16.72 -14.02 2.16
CA ASN A 319 -17.88 -13.16 2.21
C ASN A 319 -19.13 -14.00 2.49
N TYR A 320 -19.95 -13.51 3.41
CA TYR A 320 -21.17 -14.15 3.86
C TYR A 320 -22.35 -13.18 3.68
N ILE A 321 -23.23 -13.49 2.76
CA ILE A 321 -24.56 -12.89 2.62
C ILE A 321 -25.53 -13.94 3.13
N ARG A 322 -26.27 -13.61 4.19
CA ARG A 322 -27.12 -14.56 4.90
C ARG A 322 -28.58 -14.17 4.81
N PRO A 323 -29.51 -15.17 4.88
CA PRO A 323 -30.93 -14.88 4.94
C PRO A 323 -31.27 -13.94 6.08
N ASP A 324 -32.19 -13.03 5.80
CA ASP A 324 -32.89 -12.22 6.79
C ASP A 324 -34.32 -11.96 6.33
N ASP A 325 -35.19 -11.64 7.28
CA ASP A 325 -36.62 -11.45 7.01
C ASP A 325 -36.92 -10.18 6.18
N ILE A 326 -35.91 -9.32 6.01
CA ILE A 326 -36.03 -8.01 5.35
C ILE A 326 -35.80 -8.15 3.84
N SER A 327 -34.97 -9.10 3.40
CA SER A 327 -34.62 -9.30 1.99
C SER A 327 -35.82 -9.66 1.11
N GLY A 328 -36.87 -10.19 1.71
CA GLY A 328 -38.02 -10.74 1.00
C GLY A 328 -37.76 -12.08 0.32
N ASP A 329 -36.58 -12.64 0.48
CA ASP A 329 -36.17 -14.00 0.10
C ASP A 329 -35.45 -14.66 1.29
N PRO A 330 -36.20 -15.31 2.19
CA PRO A 330 -35.65 -15.90 3.41
C PRO A 330 -34.69 -17.07 3.14
N VAL A 331 -34.66 -17.58 1.92
CA VAL A 331 -33.80 -18.69 1.50
C VAL A 331 -32.51 -18.20 0.83
N TYR A 332 -32.42 -16.89 0.51
CA TYR A 332 -31.22 -16.38 -0.17
C TYR A 332 -30.01 -16.37 0.75
N GLU A 333 -29.00 -17.16 0.39
CA GLU A 333 -27.68 -17.19 1.01
C GLU A 333 -26.61 -17.16 -0.06
N SER A 334 -25.58 -16.35 0.12
CA SER A 334 -24.39 -16.39 -0.72
C SER A 334 -23.15 -16.45 0.16
N ILE A 335 -22.35 -17.48 -0.02
CA ILE A 335 -21.09 -17.70 0.69
C ILE A 335 -19.98 -17.81 -0.36
N SER A 336 -19.05 -16.87 -0.33
CA SER A 336 -17.84 -16.90 -1.17
C SER A 336 -16.61 -17.08 -0.29
N LYS A 337 -15.78 -18.06 -0.58
CA LYS A 337 -14.51 -18.33 0.10
C LYS A 337 -13.42 -18.42 -0.94
N ILE A 338 -12.48 -17.49 -0.88
CA ILE A 338 -11.37 -17.40 -1.83
C ILE A 338 -10.07 -17.35 -1.05
N ALA A 339 -9.17 -18.26 -1.37
CA ALA A 339 -7.82 -18.30 -0.80
C ALA A 339 -6.78 -18.12 -1.90
N SER A 340 -5.73 -17.37 -1.64
CA SER A 340 -4.55 -17.38 -2.50
C SER A 340 -3.26 -17.50 -1.70
N THR A 341 -2.26 -18.11 -2.32
CA THR A 341 -0.93 -18.30 -1.73
C THR A 341 0.10 -17.91 -2.77
N ARG A 342 1.05 -17.06 -2.38
CA ARG A 342 2.18 -16.65 -3.21
C ARG A 342 3.49 -16.98 -2.49
N MET A 343 4.45 -17.51 -3.23
CA MET A 343 5.81 -17.75 -2.79
C MET A 343 6.77 -17.02 -3.72
N ASN A 344 7.74 -16.35 -3.13
CA ASN A 344 8.78 -15.61 -3.85
C ASN A 344 10.16 -16.04 -3.40
N LEU A 345 11.10 -16.11 -4.36
CA LEU A 345 12.54 -16.14 -4.11
C LEU A 345 13.16 -15.01 -4.94
N MET A 346 13.81 -14.08 -4.28
CA MET A 346 14.44 -12.93 -4.91
C MET A 346 15.91 -12.90 -4.55
N THR A 347 16.76 -12.63 -5.56
CA THR A 347 18.18 -12.33 -5.33
C THR A 347 18.54 -11.05 -6.06
N GLN A 348 19.39 -10.25 -5.45
CA GLN A 348 19.99 -9.09 -6.08
C GLN A 348 21.46 -9.01 -5.74
N HIS A 349 22.28 -8.72 -6.73
CA HIS A 349 23.71 -8.57 -6.66
C HIS A 349 24.08 -7.17 -7.15
N ASN A 350 24.74 -6.39 -6.34
CA ASN A 350 25.19 -5.05 -6.68
C ASN A 350 26.72 -5.02 -6.69
N TYR A 351 27.27 -4.60 -7.81
CA TYR A 351 28.70 -4.48 -8.01
C TYR A 351 29.09 -3.04 -8.37
N LYS A 352 29.87 -2.41 -7.49
CA LYS A 352 30.46 -1.08 -7.71
C LYS A 352 31.64 -1.24 -8.66
N VAL A 353 31.41 -1.10 -9.96
CA VAL A 353 32.42 -1.23 -11.02
C VAL A 353 33.47 -0.15 -10.86
N ALA A 354 33.03 1.07 -10.57
CA ALA A 354 33.85 2.24 -10.26
C ALA A 354 33.08 3.16 -9.28
N ASP A 355 33.71 4.21 -8.76
CA ASP A 355 33.03 5.16 -7.86
C ASP A 355 31.86 5.89 -8.53
N TRP A 356 31.86 5.98 -9.84
CA TRP A 356 30.82 6.59 -10.66
C TRP A 356 29.84 5.58 -11.28
N ASN A 357 30.01 4.25 -11.08
CA ASN A 357 29.19 3.24 -11.75
C ASN A 357 28.88 2.06 -10.82
N THR A 358 27.62 1.70 -10.73
CA THR A 358 27.11 0.51 -10.02
C THR A 358 26.22 -0.31 -10.93
N LEU A 359 26.62 -1.57 -11.16
CA LEU A 359 25.86 -2.57 -11.90
C LEU A 359 25.07 -3.43 -10.91
N SER A 360 23.78 -3.58 -11.13
CA SER A 360 22.88 -4.46 -10.37
C SER A 360 22.30 -5.54 -11.26
N VAL A 361 22.36 -6.79 -10.81
CA VAL A 361 21.75 -7.95 -11.47
C VAL A 361 20.89 -8.67 -10.45
N GLY A 362 19.70 -9.11 -10.86
CA GLY A 362 18.83 -9.85 -9.95
C GLY A 362 18.02 -10.91 -10.66
N TYR A 363 17.55 -11.87 -9.86
CA TYR A 363 16.63 -12.92 -10.25
C TYR A 363 15.44 -12.91 -9.30
N ASN A 364 14.23 -13.11 -9.84
CA ASN A 364 13.02 -13.27 -9.06
C ASN A 364 12.23 -14.47 -9.61
N PHE A 365 11.91 -15.39 -8.72
CA PHE A 365 10.95 -16.46 -8.92
C PHE A 365 9.69 -16.15 -8.10
N GLU A 366 8.53 -16.22 -8.74
CA GLU A 366 7.23 -16.07 -8.06
C GLU A 366 6.30 -17.18 -8.53
N THR A 367 5.64 -17.85 -7.61
CA THR A 367 4.53 -18.75 -7.91
C THR A 367 3.32 -18.37 -7.10
N GLU A 368 2.17 -18.46 -7.72
CA GLU A 368 0.91 -18.06 -7.13
C GLU A 368 -0.18 -19.08 -7.41
N PHE A 369 -1.02 -19.33 -6.40
CA PHE A 369 -2.14 -20.27 -6.44
C PHE A 369 -3.40 -19.57 -5.96
N ILE A 370 -4.54 -19.86 -6.59
CA ILE A 370 -5.88 -19.46 -6.14
C ILE A 370 -6.78 -20.69 -6.03
N ASP A 371 -7.63 -20.69 -5.01
CA ASP A 371 -8.71 -21.64 -4.81
C ASP A 371 -9.94 -20.87 -4.33
N GLY A 372 -11.04 -20.99 -5.06
CA GLY A 372 -12.28 -20.29 -4.79
C GLY A 372 -13.46 -21.22 -4.79
N ASN A 373 -14.33 -21.05 -3.80
CA ASN A 373 -15.60 -21.80 -3.68
C ASN A 373 -16.72 -20.82 -3.37
N THR A 374 -17.80 -20.88 -4.14
CA THR A 374 -19.02 -20.12 -3.87
C THR A 374 -20.20 -21.05 -3.75
N LYS A 375 -21.07 -20.75 -2.78
CA LYS A 375 -22.37 -21.39 -2.58
C LYS A 375 -23.42 -20.32 -2.62
N ASP A 376 -24.33 -20.41 -3.56
CA ASP A 376 -25.49 -19.54 -3.67
C ASP A 376 -26.77 -20.39 -3.48
N VAL A 377 -27.66 -19.94 -2.63
CA VAL A 377 -28.95 -20.58 -2.37
C VAL A 377 -30.05 -19.55 -2.64
N GLY A 378 -30.90 -19.82 -3.58
CA GLY A 378 -32.05 -18.96 -3.91
C GLY A 378 -33.33 -19.76 -4.00
N MET A 379 -34.45 -19.11 -3.70
CA MET A 379 -35.78 -19.74 -3.75
C MET A 379 -36.10 -20.37 -5.12
N TRP A 380 -35.69 -19.70 -6.18
CA TRP A 380 -36.00 -20.11 -7.54
C TRP A 380 -34.93 -20.95 -8.23
N THR A 381 -33.69 -20.82 -7.78
CA THR A 381 -32.52 -21.48 -8.38
C THR A 381 -32.05 -22.70 -7.60
N GLY A 382 -32.57 -22.91 -6.38
CA GLY A 382 -32.06 -23.92 -5.48
C GLY A 382 -30.61 -23.59 -5.04
N THR A 383 -29.82 -24.63 -4.77
CA THR A 383 -28.41 -24.49 -4.40
C THR A 383 -27.52 -24.58 -5.63
N VAL A 384 -26.72 -23.54 -5.86
CA VAL A 384 -25.69 -23.51 -6.89
C VAL A 384 -24.32 -23.51 -6.20
N LEU A 385 -23.45 -24.43 -6.60
CA LEU A 385 -22.08 -24.54 -6.12
C LEU A 385 -21.14 -24.25 -7.28
N ASN A 386 -20.21 -23.33 -7.08
CA ASN A 386 -19.16 -23.02 -8.03
C ASN A 386 -17.80 -23.21 -7.35
N GLY A 387 -16.87 -23.84 -8.05
CA GLY A 387 -15.49 -23.96 -7.62
C GLY A 387 -14.55 -23.60 -8.78
N TYR A 388 -13.46 -22.98 -8.46
CA TYR A 388 -12.38 -22.70 -9.42
C TYR A 388 -11.02 -22.73 -8.73
N SER A 389 -10.01 -23.08 -9.49
CA SER A 389 -8.62 -23.03 -9.03
C SER A 389 -7.72 -22.67 -10.19
N GLY A 390 -6.56 -22.14 -9.89
CA GLY A 390 -5.56 -21.79 -10.89
C GLY A 390 -4.22 -21.51 -10.25
N ASN A 391 -3.19 -21.53 -11.06
CA ASN A 391 -1.84 -21.16 -10.65
C ASN A 391 -1.12 -20.46 -11.78
N THR A 392 -0.04 -19.76 -11.45
CA THR A 392 0.89 -19.15 -12.40
C THR A 392 2.29 -19.19 -11.83
N ILE A 393 3.29 -19.25 -12.72
CA ILE A 393 4.70 -19.22 -12.37
C ILE A 393 5.37 -18.11 -13.17
N GLN A 394 6.15 -17.29 -12.50
CA GLN A 394 6.89 -16.17 -13.05
C GLN A 394 8.37 -16.32 -12.74
N ASN A 395 9.22 -16.19 -13.76
CA ASN A 395 10.67 -16.12 -13.64
C ASN A 395 11.17 -14.85 -14.29
N ASP A 396 11.97 -14.09 -13.57
CA ASP A 396 12.51 -12.83 -14.04
C ASP A 396 14.01 -12.76 -13.83
N VAL A 397 14.72 -12.24 -14.82
CA VAL A 397 16.11 -11.79 -14.69
C VAL A 397 16.16 -10.33 -15.07
N TYR A 398 16.84 -9.51 -14.28
CA TYR A 398 16.97 -8.09 -14.59
C TYR A 398 18.39 -7.59 -14.40
N VAL A 399 18.70 -6.55 -15.17
CA VAL A 399 19.94 -5.81 -15.07
C VAL A 399 19.66 -4.30 -15.02
N ASN A 400 20.34 -3.61 -14.13
CA ASN A 400 20.34 -2.16 -14.03
C ASN A 400 21.76 -1.64 -13.95
N ASP A 401 22.04 -0.58 -14.67
CA ASP A 401 23.28 0.19 -14.58
C ASP A 401 22.96 1.60 -14.09
N SER A 402 23.70 2.03 -13.07
CA SER A 402 23.57 3.34 -12.44
C SER A 402 24.88 4.11 -12.56
N ILE A 403 24.84 5.25 -13.22
CA ILE A 403 25.99 6.07 -13.58
C ILE A 403 25.85 7.43 -12.91
N ASN A 404 26.89 7.83 -12.16
CA ASN A 404 27.03 9.13 -11.55
C ASN A 404 28.14 9.93 -12.26
N ILE A 405 27.79 11.00 -12.95
CA ILE A 405 28.73 11.85 -13.64
C ILE A 405 28.95 13.13 -12.84
N LYS A 406 30.11 13.21 -12.17
CA LYS A 406 30.59 14.38 -11.41
C LYS A 406 29.60 14.89 -10.35
N ASP A 407 28.82 13.98 -9.72
CA ASP A 407 27.80 14.28 -8.72
C ASP A 407 26.75 15.32 -9.18
N LYS A 408 26.53 15.39 -10.50
CA LYS A 408 25.57 16.30 -11.11
C LYS A 408 24.57 15.61 -12.00
N LEU A 409 25.02 14.67 -12.83
CA LEU A 409 24.16 13.92 -13.75
C LEU A 409 24.15 12.46 -13.35
N PHE A 410 22.98 11.99 -12.99
CA PHE A 410 22.73 10.62 -12.57
C PHE A 410 21.86 9.97 -13.66
N ILE A 411 22.33 8.88 -14.22
CA ILE A 411 21.65 8.13 -15.27
C ILE A 411 21.45 6.70 -14.77
N ARG A 412 20.27 6.18 -14.95
CA ARG A 412 19.96 4.77 -14.72
C ARG A 412 19.29 4.20 -15.94
N GLY A 413 19.71 3.02 -16.34
CA GLY A 413 19.07 2.26 -17.41
C GLY A 413 19.12 0.77 -17.13
N GLY A 414 18.13 0.05 -17.65
CA GLY A 414 18.09 -1.38 -17.46
C GLY A 414 16.94 -2.05 -18.19
N ALA A 415 16.88 -3.37 -18.05
CA ALA A 415 15.80 -4.18 -18.60
C ALA A 415 15.57 -5.40 -17.71
N ARG A 416 14.32 -5.87 -17.70
CA ARG A 416 13.92 -7.15 -17.13
C ARG A 416 13.40 -8.05 -18.23
N LEU A 417 13.94 -9.26 -18.27
CA LEU A 417 13.42 -10.38 -19.05
C LEU A 417 12.53 -11.20 -18.11
N SER A 418 11.27 -11.32 -18.46
CA SER A 418 10.28 -12.05 -17.68
C SER A 418 9.71 -13.19 -18.49
N HIS A 419 9.61 -14.38 -17.90
CA HIS A 419 8.88 -15.52 -18.44
C HIS A 419 7.77 -15.93 -17.50
N ASN A 420 6.53 -15.86 -17.98
CA ASN A 420 5.35 -16.29 -17.25
C ASN A 420 4.76 -17.55 -17.90
N SER A 421 4.35 -18.52 -17.09
CA SER A 421 3.79 -19.82 -17.59
C SER A 421 2.58 -19.63 -18.50
N ASP A 422 1.84 -18.54 -18.34
CA ASP A 422 0.57 -18.31 -19.04
C ASP A 422 0.67 -17.26 -20.15
N PHE A 423 1.56 -16.26 -19.97
CA PHE A 423 1.66 -15.09 -20.86
C PHE A 423 2.96 -15.06 -21.68
N GLY A 424 3.80 -16.10 -21.53
CA GLY A 424 5.05 -16.23 -22.30
C GLY A 424 6.13 -15.25 -21.83
N THR A 425 7.01 -14.89 -22.78
CA THR A 425 8.21 -14.10 -22.49
C THR A 425 8.06 -12.66 -22.97
N TYR A 426 8.47 -11.71 -22.14
CA TYR A 426 8.49 -10.29 -22.47
C TYR A 426 9.68 -9.58 -21.82
N VAL A 427 10.04 -8.42 -22.39
CA VAL A 427 11.12 -7.57 -21.91
C VAL A 427 10.53 -6.22 -21.51
N THR A 428 10.89 -5.72 -20.33
CA THR A 428 10.46 -4.41 -19.83
C THR A 428 11.68 -3.51 -19.60
N PRO A 429 12.07 -2.72 -20.61
CA PRO A 429 13.17 -1.75 -20.49
C PRO A 429 12.72 -0.52 -19.72
N ASN A 430 13.68 0.14 -19.06
CA ASN A 430 13.51 1.46 -18.47
C ASN A 430 14.78 2.30 -18.56
N ALA A 431 14.59 3.61 -18.50
CA ALA A 431 15.68 4.58 -18.35
C ALA A 431 15.19 5.77 -17.54
N SER A 432 16.07 6.33 -16.73
CA SER A 432 15.80 7.57 -16.03
C SER A 432 17.06 8.40 -15.87
N ALA A 433 16.89 9.72 -15.71
CA ALA A 433 18.00 10.63 -15.49
C ALA A 433 17.60 11.74 -14.52
N ALA A 434 18.54 12.16 -13.70
CA ALA A 434 18.45 13.36 -12.88
C ALA A 434 19.68 14.24 -13.09
N LEU A 435 19.46 15.52 -13.41
CA LEU A 435 20.51 16.53 -13.48
C LEU A 435 20.33 17.51 -12.33
N VAL A 436 21.28 17.52 -11.40
CA VAL A 436 21.28 18.37 -10.20
C VAL A 436 22.32 19.49 -10.39
N LEU A 437 21.84 20.71 -10.43
CA LEU A 437 22.67 21.88 -10.64
C LEU A 437 22.55 22.85 -9.46
N PRO A 438 23.65 23.40 -8.94
CA PRO A 438 23.57 24.55 -8.04
C PRO A 438 22.93 25.71 -8.82
N THR A 439 21.91 26.35 -8.25
CA THR A 439 21.19 27.40 -8.94
C THR A 439 21.40 28.71 -8.22
N PHE A 440 21.80 29.74 -9.01
CA PHE A 440 21.98 31.11 -8.56
C PHE A 440 22.96 31.29 -7.38
N LYS A 441 23.43 32.50 -7.20
CA LYS A 441 24.27 32.92 -6.04
C LYS A 441 23.49 32.94 -4.71
N LEU A 442 22.29 32.33 -4.67
CA LEU A 442 21.53 32.15 -3.44
C LEU A 442 22.05 30.91 -2.71
N ALA A 443 22.56 31.11 -1.52
CA ALA A 443 23.17 30.06 -0.70
C ALA A 443 22.23 28.84 -0.58
N GLY A 444 22.72 27.66 -1.01
CA GLY A 444 22.03 26.39 -0.88
C GLY A 444 20.89 26.14 -1.88
N ALA A 445 20.71 26.97 -2.92
CA ALA A 445 19.70 26.72 -3.94
C ALA A 445 20.17 25.67 -4.96
N LYS A 446 19.27 24.73 -5.32
CA LYS A 446 19.52 23.67 -6.30
C LYS A 446 18.35 23.53 -7.25
N THR A 447 18.63 23.28 -8.53
CA THR A 447 17.64 22.86 -9.51
C THR A 447 17.93 21.42 -9.92
N LYS A 448 16.93 20.56 -9.77
CA LYS A 448 16.95 19.17 -10.25
C LYS A 448 15.99 19.06 -11.45
N PHE A 449 16.51 18.71 -12.60
CA PHE A 449 15.71 18.21 -13.72
C PHE A 449 15.67 16.70 -13.67
N ARG A 450 14.51 16.11 -13.83
CA ARG A 450 14.34 14.66 -13.86
C ARG A 450 13.52 14.22 -15.06
N GLY A 451 13.76 13.01 -15.50
CA GLY A 451 12.95 12.36 -16.50
C GLY A 451 13.05 10.85 -16.39
N SER A 452 11.95 10.18 -16.63
CA SER A 452 11.90 8.73 -16.70
C SER A 452 11.07 8.26 -17.88
N TRP A 453 11.45 7.11 -18.41
CA TRP A 453 10.73 6.38 -19.45
C TRP A 453 10.82 4.88 -19.14
N GLY A 454 9.75 4.15 -19.43
CA GLY A 454 9.80 2.70 -19.30
C GLY A 454 8.56 2.01 -19.84
N GLN A 455 8.70 0.69 -19.95
CA GLN A 455 7.62 -0.22 -20.25
C GLN A 455 7.31 -1.07 -19.03
N SER A 456 6.07 -1.53 -18.91
CA SER A 456 5.63 -2.44 -17.88
C SER A 456 4.55 -3.36 -18.43
N VAL A 457 4.43 -4.52 -17.82
CA VAL A 457 3.42 -5.53 -18.14
C VAL A 457 2.62 -5.82 -16.88
N ASN A 458 1.28 -5.85 -16.99
CA ASN A 458 0.40 -6.28 -15.91
C ASN A 458 -0.26 -7.60 -16.34
N ASN A 459 0.05 -8.65 -15.63
CA ASN A 459 -0.61 -9.92 -15.84
C ASN A 459 -2.03 -9.89 -15.26
N PRO A 460 -3.04 -10.47 -15.96
CA PRO A 460 -4.35 -10.67 -15.38
C PRO A 460 -4.26 -11.43 -14.07
N THR A 461 -5.09 -11.08 -13.09
CA THR A 461 -5.15 -11.83 -11.84
C THR A 461 -5.71 -13.23 -12.07
N LEU A 462 -5.37 -14.17 -11.20
CA LEU A 462 -5.94 -15.52 -11.27
C LEU A 462 -7.47 -15.50 -11.12
N TYR A 463 -8.02 -14.55 -10.34
CA TYR A 463 -9.48 -14.35 -10.26
C TYR A 463 -10.08 -13.88 -11.59
N GLN A 464 -9.46 -12.94 -12.29
CA GLN A 464 -9.97 -12.46 -13.59
C GLN A 464 -10.00 -13.58 -14.64
N ARG A 465 -9.07 -14.52 -14.54
CA ARG A 465 -8.97 -15.65 -15.49
C ARG A 465 -9.88 -16.83 -15.14
N PHE A 466 -9.93 -17.20 -13.88
CA PHE A 466 -10.55 -18.44 -13.42
C PHE A 466 -11.77 -18.21 -12.54
N GLY A 467 -11.90 -17.02 -11.92
CA GLY A 467 -13.01 -16.70 -11.03
C GLY A 467 -14.35 -16.76 -11.73
N THR A 468 -15.28 -17.47 -11.11
CA THR A 468 -16.66 -17.58 -11.58
C THR A 468 -17.63 -17.24 -10.47
N VAL A 469 -18.70 -16.53 -10.82
CA VAL A 469 -19.87 -16.32 -9.98
C VAL A 469 -21.08 -16.79 -10.77
N ASN A 470 -21.94 -17.58 -10.19
CA ASN A 470 -23.19 -17.99 -10.81
C ASN A 470 -24.29 -17.98 -9.75
N SER A 471 -24.93 -16.83 -9.62
CA SER A 471 -26.05 -16.61 -8.71
C SER A 471 -27.35 -16.40 -9.48
N SER A 472 -28.46 -16.27 -8.77
CA SER A 472 -29.79 -16.05 -9.35
C SER A 472 -29.92 -14.71 -10.11
N TYR A 473 -29.06 -13.75 -9.85
CA TYR A 473 -29.10 -12.39 -10.42
C TYR A 473 -27.84 -11.98 -11.19
N MET A 474 -26.75 -12.73 -11.03
CA MET A 474 -25.46 -12.39 -11.66
C MET A 474 -24.68 -13.65 -12.04
N LYS A 475 -24.13 -13.64 -13.24
CA LYS A 475 -23.14 -14.61 -13.71
C LYS A 475 -21.87 -13.85 -14.10
N SER A 476 -20.75 -14.16 -13.46
CA SER A 476 -19.41 -13.75 -13.92
C SER A 476 -18.71 -14.96 -14.52
N LEU A 477 -18.33 -14.83 -15.79
CA LEU A 477 -17.71 -15.92 -16.52
C LEU A 477 -16.20 -15.81 -16.44
N ALA A 478 -15.51 -16.93 -16.24
CA ALA A 478 -14.06 -17.00 -16.37
C ALA A 478 -13.61 -16.61 -17.79
N ASN A 479 -12.45 -15.99 -17.90
CA ASN A 479 -11.80 -15.73 -19.20
C ASN A 479 -10.30 -16.08 -19.13
N PRO A 480 -9.95 -17.36 -19.33
CA PRO A 480 -8.56 -17.79 -19.33
C PRO A 480 -7.74 -17.21 -20.50
N ASP A 481 -8.41 -16.72 -21.55
CA ASP A 481 -7.79 -16.18 -22.76
C ASP A 481 -7.40 -14.69 -22.66
N LEU A 482 -7.48 -14.11 -21.48
CA LEU A 482 -7.02 -12.73 -21.26
C LEU A 482 -5.54 -12.59 -21.58
N ASN A 483 -5.23 -11.53 -22.34
CA ASN A 483 -3.85 -11.13 -22.59
C ASN A 483 -3.33 -10.24 -21.45
N ALA A 484 -2.01 -10.25 -21.23
CA ALA A 484 -1.36 -9.31 -20.34
C ALA A 484 -1.46 -7.87 -20.89
N GLU A 485 -1.81 -6.93 -20.03
CA GLU A 485 -1.81 -5.50 -20.35
C GLU A 485 -0.36 -5.02 -20.56
N LYS A 486 -0.13 -4.19 -21.57
CA LYS A 486 1.17 -3.56 -21.83
C LYS A 486 1.04 -2.06 -21.63
N MET A 487 1.99 -1.48 -20.92
CA MET A 487 2.03 -0.05 -20.71
C MET A 487 3.39 0.51 -21.10
N GLN A 488 3.34 1.69 -21.72
CA GLN A 488 4.49 2.56 -21.92
C GLN A 488 4.19 3.92 -21.28
N SER A 489 5.12 4.39 -20.48
CA SER A 489 4.99 5.67 -19.79
C SER A 489 6.29 6.46 -19.81
N TRP A 490 6.16 7.78 -19.74
CA TRP A 490 7.25 8.70 -19.50
C TRP A 490 6.79 9.85 -18.63
N ASP A 491 7.70 10.39 -17.86
CA ASP A 491 7.49 11.62 -17.11
C ASP A 491 8.74 12.51 -17.13
N VAL A 492 8.51 13.81 -16.99
CA VAL A 492 9.53 14.83 -16.83
C VAL A 492 9.16 15.76 -15.70
N GLY A 493 10.14 16.30 -15.01
CA GLY A 493 9.86 17.22 -13.92
C GLY A 493 11.06 18.08 -13.56
N VAL A 494 10.76 19.13 -12.82
CA VAL A 494 11.76 20.04 -12.26
C VAL A 494 11.47 20.24 -10.77
N THR A 495 12.49 20.15 -9.95
CA THR A 495 12.44 20.50 -8.54
C THR A 495 13.39 21.65 -8.30
N GLN A 496 12.89 22.75 -7.75
CA GLN A 496 13.68 23.90 -7.33
C GLN A 496 13.69 23.97 -5.82
N SER A 497 14.85 23.78 -5.23
CA SER A 497 15.09 23.94 -3.79
C SER A 497 15.72 25.28 -3.50
N PHE A 498 15.37 25.88 -2.36
CA PHE A 498 15.91 27.14 -1.83
C PHE A 498 16.24 26.97 -0.35
N PHE A 499 17.18 27.78 0.14
CA PHE A 499 17.51 27.90 1.55
C PHE A 499 17.90 26.57 2.20
N GLU A 500 18.76 25.76 1.54
CA GLU A 500 19.17 24.43 2.03
C GLU A 500 17.97 23.48 2.18
N ASP A 501 17.12 23.40 1.14
CA ASP A 501 15.91 22.59 1.04
C ASP A 501 14.76 23.01 1.98
N LYS A 502 14.83 24.17 2.65
CA LYS A 502 13.73 24.68 3.48
C LYS A 502 12.48 25.05 2.68
N LEU A 503 12.65 25.37 1.41
CA LEU A 503 11.56 25.55 0.44
C LEU A 503 11.88 24.70 -0.80
N SER A 504 11.00 23.78 -1.15
CA SER A 504 11.10 22.97 -2.36
C SER A 504 9.81 23.10 -3.18
N LEU A 505 9.99 23.42 -4.46
CA LEU A 505 8.92 23.50 -5.46
C LEU A 505 9.18 22.39 -6.47
N ASP A 506 8.24 21.46 -6.60
CA ASP A 506 8.30 20.36 -7.57
C ASP A 506 7.17 20.50 -8.59
N PHE A 507 7.47 20.37 -9.86
CA PHE A 507 6.51 20.34 -10.92
C PHE A 507 6.85 19.23 -11.90
N GLY A 508 5.82 18.49 -12.36
CA GLY A 508 6.00 17.37 -13.28
C GLY A 508 4.84 17.23 -14.26
N TYR A 509 5.13 16.62 -15.39
CA TYR A 509 4.17 16.13 -16.37
C TYR A 509 4.38 14.63 -16.58
N PHE A 510 3.30 13.87 -16.71
CA PHE A 510 3.33 12.44 -17.00
C PHE A 510 2.39 12.06 -18.13
N ASN A 511 2.74 10.98 -18.87
CA ASN A 511 1.93 10.40 -19.92
C ASN A 511 2.10 8.88 -19.92
N SER A 512 0.99 8.16 -19.86
CA SER A 512 0.93 6.70 -19.85
C SER A 512 -0.06 6.21 -20.90
N ARG A 513 0.34 5.20 -21.67
CA ARG A 513 -0.50 4.57 -22.68
C ARG A 513 -0.57 3.07 -22.41
N TYR A 514 -1.78 2.56 -22.36
CA TYR A 514 -2.09 1.15 -22.15
C TYR A 514 -2.59 0.52 -23.45
N LYS A 515 -2.14 -0.70 -23.70
CA LYS A 515 -2.65 -1.59 -24.73
C LYS A 515 -3.15 -2.87 -24.06
N ASP A 516 -4.21 -3.46 -24.61
CA ASP A 516 -4.85 -4.66 -24.08
C ASP A 516 -5.34 -4.46 -22.62
N TYR A 517 -5.82 -3.22 -22.30
CA TYR A 517 -6.31 -2.87 -20.97
C TYR A 517 -7.47 -3.79 -20.57
N ILE A 518 -7.43 -4.32 -19.34
CA ILE A 518 -8.45 -5.26 -18.85
C ILE A 518 -9.60 -4.47 -18.21
N GLY A 519 -10.78 -4.59 -18.81
CA GLY A 519 -12.04 -4.09 -18.31
C GLY A 519 -13.00 -5.23 -17.97
N TYR A 520 -14.18 -4.87 -17.47
CA TYR A 520 -15.27 -5.80 -17.21
C TYR A 520 -16.48 -5.40 -18.07
N GLU A 521 -16.93 -6.31 -18.91
CA GLU A 521 -18.08 -6.10 -19.80
C GLU A 521 -19.18 -7.08 -19.48
N GLY A 522 -20.45 -6.63 -19.64
CA GLY A 522 -21.58 -7.49 -19.43
C GLY A 522 -22.88 -6.87 -19.90
N TYR A 523 -23.91 -7.69 -19.91
CA TYR A 523 -25.27 -7.32 -20.28
C TYR A 523 -26.28 -8.04 -19.38
N THR A 524 -27.48 -7.48 -19.28
CA THR A 524 -28.60 -8.17 -18.63
C THR A 524 -29.35 -9.00 -19.67
N ASP A 525 -29.41 -10.30 -19.47
CA ASP A 525 -30.17 -11.20 -20.33
C ASP A 525 -31.69 -10.87 -20.22
N PRO A 526 -32.32 -10.43 -21.32
CA PRO A 526 -33.74 -10.02 -21.27
C PRO A 526 -34.72 -11.15 -20.95
N ALA A 527 -34.33 -12.41 -21.13
CA ALA A 527 -35.17 -13.56 -20.84
C ALA A 527 -35.16 -13.97 -19.37
N THR A 528 -33.99 -13.84 -18.72
CA THR A 528 -33.79 -14.30 -17.34
C THR A 528 -33.58 -13.17 -16.34
N TRP A 529 -33.35 -11.93 -16.81
CA TRP A 529 -33.00 -10.77 -16.02
C TRP A 529 -31.68 -10.94 -15.23
N VAL A 530 -30.90 -11.95 -15.57
CA VAL A 530 -29.59 -12.20 -14.97
C VAL A 530 -28.54 -11.33 -15.65
N TYR A 531 -27.75 -10.60 -14.86
CA TYR A 531 -26.58 -9.89 -15.40
C TYR A 531 -25.47 -10.90 -15.69
N ILE A 532 -25.00 -10.95 -16.94
CA ILE A 532 -23.93 -11.83 -17.41
C ILE A 532 -22.74 -10.96 -17.82
N GLY A 533 -21.60 -11.17 -17.19
CA GLY A 533 -20.40 -10.41 -17.49
C GLY A 533 -19.13 -11.24 -17.44
N LYS A 534 -18.07 -10.69 -17.98
CA LYS A 534 -16.70 -11.28 -17.96
C LYS A 534 -15.64 -10.21 -18.06
N TYR A 535 -14.43 -10.52 -17.63
CA TYR A 535 -13.26 -9.70 -17.90
C TYR A 535 -12.84 -9.87 -19.36
N VAL A 536 -12.50 -8.75 -20.01
CA VAL A 536 -12.08 -8.72 -21.43
C VAL A 536 -10.92 -7.72 -21.58
N ASN A 537 -10.09 -7.93 -22.59
CA ASN A 537 -9.14 -6.91 -22.99
C ASN A 537 -9.88 -5.86 -23.83
N VAL A 538 -10.10 -4.68 -23.24
CA VAL A 538 -10.56 -3.49 -23.96
C VAL A 538 -9.36 -2.81 -24.64
N ASN A 539 -9.55 -2.12 -25.74
CA ASN A 539 -8.47 -1.85 -26.67
C ASN A 539 -7.33 -0.98 -26.14
N ARG A 540 -7.58 0.22 -25.61
CA ARG A 540 -6.51 1.16 -25.22
C ARG A 540 -7.01 2.16 -24.19
N ALA A 541 -6.14 2.52 -23.24
CA ALA A 541 -6.38 3.62 -22.33
C ALA A 541 -5.18 4.61 -22.37
N LYS A 542 -5.47 5.90 -22.20
CA LYS A 542 -4.48 6.97 -22.10
C LYS A 542 -4.70 7.73 -20.81
N ILE A 543 -3.63 7.96 -20.07
CA ILE A 543 -3.65 8.74 -18.84
C ILE A 543 -2.50 9.73 -18.89
N GLN A 544 -2.79 11.02 -18.72
CA GLN A 544 -1.80 12.10 -18.72
C GLN A 544 -2.17 13.16 -17.69
N GLY A 545 -1.21 13.97 -17.29
CA GLY A 545 -1.51 15.03 -16.34
C GLY A 545 -0.30 15.80 -15.84
N TYR A 546 -0.60 16.74 -14.98
CA TYR A 546 0.38 17.60 -14.32
C TYR A 546 0.31 17.39 -12.81
N GLU A 547 1.45 17.43 -12.17
CA GLU A 547 1.56 17.39 -10.71
C GLU A 547 2.46 18.52 -10.23
N GLY A 548 2.03 19.17 -9.16
CA GLY A 548 2.81 20.20 -8.48
C GLY A 548 2.83 19.95 -6.99
N LYS A 549 3.97 20.17 -6.34
CA LYS A 549 4.12 20.03 -4.90
C LYS A 549 5.01 21.13 -4.35
N ILE A 550 4.58 21.69 -3.23
CA ILE A 550 5.33 22.67 -2.44
C ILE A 550 5.60 22.03 -1.08
N THR A 551 6.87 22.01 -0.67
CA THR A 551 7.27 21.67 0.69
C THR A 551 7.98 22.86 1.28
N TRP A 552 7.49 23.35 2.42
CA TRP A 552 8.02 24.53 3.09
C TRP A 552 8.30 24.22 4.56
N GLU A 553 9.55 24.30 4.95
CA GLU A 553 10.02 24.02 6.31
C GLU A 553 10.96 25.16 6.77
N PRO A 554 10.41 26.37 7.01
CA PRO A 554 11.22 27.55 7.33
C PRO A 554 11.97 27.39 8.66
N LYS A 555 11.41 26.61 9.55
CA LYS A 555 11.93 26.31 10.89
C LYS A 555 11.62 24.85 11.24
N PRO A 556 12.40 24.20 12.12
CA PRO A 556 12.18 22.80 12.51
C PRO A 556 10.81 22.54 13.17
N TRP A 557 10.14 23.59 13.66
CA TRP A 557 8.83 23.50 14.30
C TRP A 557 7.65 23.74 13.35
N LEU A 558 7.90 24.11 12.08
CA LEU A 558 6.84 24.35 11.08
C LEU A 558 7.18 23.67 9.76
N LYS A 559 6.34 22.74 9.33
CA LYS A 559 6.43 22.09 8.01
C LYS A 559 5.06 22.17 7.34
N ALA A 560 5.01 22.67 6.12
CA ALA A 560 3.81 22.71 5.30
C ALA A 560 4.08 21.98 3.98
N ILE A 561 3.14 21.16 3.54
CA ILE A 561 3.16 20.47 2.26
C ILE A 561 1.83 20.78 1.56
N ALA A 562 1.88 21.20 0.30
CA ALA A 562 0.72 21.37 -0.54
C ALA A 562 0.99 20.71 -1.88
N SER A 563 -0.01 20.04 -2.46
CA SER A 563 0.10 19.44 -3.78
C SER A 563 -1.18 19.60 -4.58
N TYR A 564 -1.01 19.66 -5.90
CA TYR A 564 -2.08 19.67 -6.88
C TYR A 564 -1.78 18.63 -7.95
N THR A 565 -2.78 17.88 -8.34
CA THR A 565 -2.70 16.92 -9.44
C THR A 565 -3.89 17.13 -10.37
N PHE A 566 -3.58 17.36 -11.65
CA PHE A 566 -4.54 17.28 -12.74
C PHE A 566 -4.33 15.97 -13.48
N THR A 567 -5.41 15.19 -13.66
CA THR A 567 -5.38 13.91 -14.36
C THR A 567 -6.44 13.87 -15.44
N ASP A 568 -6.00 13.67 -16.66
CA ASP A 568 -6.83 13.43 -17.83
C ASP A 568 -6.69 11.95 -18.21
N SER A 569 -7.77 11.18 -18.06
CA SER A 569 -7.79 9.74 -18.27
C SER A 569 -8.92 9.35 -19.22
N GLU A 570 -8.61 8.59 -20.26
CA GLU A 570 -9.51 8.30 -21.36
C GLU A 570 -9.41 6.83 -21.79
N ASP A 571 -10.54 6.18 -21.95
CA ASP A 571 -10.67 5.01 -22.82
C ASP A 571 -10.70 5.52 -24.26
N THR A 572 -9.65 5.24 -25.03
CA THR A 572 -9.50 5.79 -26.37
C THR A 572 -10.42 5.15 -27.42
N THR A 573 -11.21 4.16 -27.04
CA THR A 573 -12.24 3.53 -27.91
C THR A 573 -13.58 4.22 -27.76
N THR A 574 -13.98 4.48 -26.51
CA THR A 574 -15.26 5.11 -26.19
C THR A 574 -15.19 6.62 -26.04
N HIS A 575 -13.97 7.18 -25.90
CA HIS A 575 -13.69 8.58 -25.60
C HIS A 575 -14.31 9.06 -24.27
N HIS A 576 -14.52 8.13 -23.31
CA HIS A 576 -15.01 8.44 -21.97
C HIS A 576 -13.87 8.42 -20.94
N ASP A 577 -14.05 9.23 -19.89
CA ASP A 577 -13.15 9.23 -18.73
C ASP A 577 -13.09 7.83 -18.09
N LEU A 578 -11.92 7.41 -17.66
CA LEU A 578 -11.78 6.18 -16.85
C LEU A 578 -12.52 6.33 -15.51
N PRO A 579 -13.23 5.29 -15.05
CA PRO A 579 -14.04 5.38 -13.84
C PRO A 579 -13.18 5.52 -12.58
N GLY A 580 -13.71 6.25 -11.61
CA GLY A 580 -13.10 6.42 -10.30
C GLY A 580 -11.90 7.39 -10.26
N VAL A 581 -11.59 8.10 -11.34
CA VAL A 581 -10.46 9.03 -11.42
C VAL A 581 -10.94 10.48 -11.24
N PRO A 582 -10.53 11.20 -10.17
CA PRO A 582 -10.79 12.63 -10.08
C PRO A 582 -9.87 13.40 -11.03
N ARG A 583 -10.44 14.31 -11.83
CA ARG A 583 -9.64 15.17 -12.72
C ARG A 583 -8.74 16.15 -11.96
N ASN A 584 -9.23 16.66 -10.82
CA ASN A 584 -8.48 17.61 -9.99
C ASN A 584 -8.42 17.07 -8.57
N SER A 585 -7.23 17.05 -7.99
CA SER A 585 -6.97 16.68 -6.60
C SER A 585 -6.02 17.69 -5.97
N ILE A 586 -6.45 18.28 -4.86
CA ILE A 586 -5.65 19.21 -4.04
C ILE A 586 -5.48 18.57 -2.68
N LYS A 587 -4.26 18.58 -2.17
CA LYS A 587 -3.95 18.08 -0.82
C LYS A 587 -3.02 19.05 -0.13
N GLY A 588 -3.22 19.21 1.17
CA GLY A 588 -2.39 20.06 2.00
C GLY A 588 -2.28 19.52 3.41
N ILE A 589 -1.11 19.65 4.02
CA ILE A 589 -0.91 19.34 5.43
C ILE A 589 0.09 20.31 6.03
N VAL A 590 -0.21 20.79 7.23
CA VAL A 590 0.66 21.65 8.02
C VAL A 590 0.92 20.99 9.36
N TYR A 591 2.19 20.85 9.71
CA TYR A 591 2.65 20.40 11.03
C TYR A 591 3.22 21.58 11.79
N TRP A 592 2.76 21.77 13.03
CA TRP A 592 3.22 22.80 13.94
C TRP A 592 3.68 22.17 15.25
N THR A 593 4.97 22.26 15.53
CA THR A 593 5.62 21.66 16.71
C THR A 593 6.41 22.74 17.43
N PRO A 594 5.76 23.73 18.08
CA PRO A 594 6.40 24.92 18.63
C PRO A 594 7.43 24.60 19.72
N ASN A 595 7.30 23.46 20.36
CA ASN A 595 8.19 22.94 21.38
C ASN A 595 8.12 21.42 21.44
N GLU A 596 8.86 20.80 22.34
CA GLU A 596 8.89 19.34 22.52
C GLU A 596 7.58 18.76 23.11
N ILE A 597 6.69 19.59 23.65
CA ILE A 597 5.47 19.15 24.32
C ILE A 597 4.32 19.03 23.30
N ILE A 598 4.20 19.99 22.39
CA ILE A 598 3.05 20.17 21.51
C ILE A 598 3.44 19.82 20.08
N ASN A 599 2.67 18.94 19.45
CA ASN A 599 2.72 18.63 18.03
C ASN A 599 1.29 18.64 17.50
N LEU A 600 0.95 19.59 16.64
CA LEU A 600 -0.34 19.71 16.00
C LEU A 600 -0.23 19.58 14.49
N PHE A 601 -1.31 19.17 13.85
CA PHE A 601 -1.41 19.18 12.40
C PHE A 601 -2.81 19.58 11.94
N ALA A 602 -2.87 20.13 10.73
CA ALA A 602 -4.09 20.36 9.97
C ALA A 602 -3.91 19.81 8.56
N GLY A 603 -4.86 19.02 8.10
CA GLY A 603 -4.87 18.43 6.77
C GLY A 603 -6.11 18.82 5.97
N VAL A 604 -5.96 18.97 4.65
CA VAL A 604 -7.05 19.21 3.70
C VAL A 604 -6.88 18.30 2.49
N GLU A 605 -7.99 17.70 2.04
CA GLU A 605 -8.10 16.98 0.78
C GLU A 605 -9.32 17.50 0.03
N ALA A 606 -9.12 17.93 -1.24
CA ALA A 606 -10.19 18.36 -2.12
C ALA A 606 -10.09 17.62 -3.46
N ASN A 607 -11.19 17.00 -3.88
CA ASN A 607 -11.25 16.24 -5.11
C ASN A 607 -12.47 16.65 -5.95
N SER A 608 -12.28 16.71 -7.28
CA SER A 608 -13.39 16.86 -8.21
C SER A 608 -14.22 15.57 -8.26
N GLY A 609 -15.49 15.72 -8.65
CA GLY A 609 -16.38 14.58 -8.92
C GLY A 609 -15.80 13.68 -10.02
N ARG A 610 -16.10 12.38 -9.96
CA ARG A 610 -15.61 11.33 -10.85
C ARG A 610 -16.73 10.44 -11.34
N TYR A 611 -16.60 9.92 -12.53
CA TYR A 611 -17.52 8.95 -13.10
C TYR A 611 -17.36 7.58 -12.44
N MET A 612 -18.44 6.81 -12.34
CA MET A 612 -18.45 5.50 -11.67
C MET A 612 -18.34 4.33 -12.64
N SER A 613 -18.64 4.55 -13.92
CA SER A 613 -18.48 3.57 -14.98
C SER A 613 -18.14 4.25 -16.32
N THR A 614 -17.78 3.48 -17.34
CA THR A 614 -17.56 3.96 -18.71
C THR A 614 -18.83 4.06 -19.54
N ALA A 615 -20.00 3.75 -18.98
CA ALA A 615 -21.28 3.87 -19.68
C ALA A 615 -21.62 5.33 -20.02
N VAL A 616 -22.24 5.57 -21.17
CA VAL A 616 -22.57 6.91 -21.73
C VAL A 616 -23.31 7.81 -20.74
N ASN A 617 -24.18 7.24 -19.90
CA ASN A 617 -24.96 7.95 -18.86
C ASN A 617 -24.45 7.65 -17.46
N SER A 618 -23.13 7.45 -17.29
CA SER A 618 -22.56 7.14 -15.99
C SER A 618 -22.79 8.28 -14.99
N GLU A 619 -23.20 7.88 -13.80
CA GLU A 619 -23.36 8.80 -12.66
C GLU A 619 -22.00 9.36 -12.22
N LYS A 620 -22.00 10.64 -11.85
CA LYS A 620 -20.83 11.34 -11.34
C LYS A 620 -21.01 11.69 -9.87
N THR A 621 -19.96 11.45 -9.05
CA THR A 621 -19.94 11.92 -7.66
C THR A 621 -19.82 13.44 -7.60
N LYS A 622 -20.16 14.04 -6.45
CA LYS A 622 -19.94 15.47 -6.22
C LYS A 622 -18.47 15.78 -5.92
N ASN A 623 -18.08 17.02 -6.15
CA ASN A 623 -16.83 17.56 -5.59
C ASN A 623 -16.92 17.58 -4.07
N TYR A 624 -15.80 17.42 -3.39
CA TYR A 624 -15.76 17.51 -1.93
C TYR A 624 -14.46 18.16 -1.43
N VAL A 625 -14.54 18.64 -0.20
CA VAL A 625 -13.37 19.08 0.57
C VAL A 625 -13.46 18.42 1.94
N ASP A 626 -12.45 17.64 2.31
CA ASP A 626 -12.30 17.06 3.63
C ASP A 626 -11.22 17.79 4.40
N VAL A 627 -11.51 18.14 5.66
CA VAL A 627 -10.57 18.83 6.56
C VAL A 627 -10.45 18.02 7.84
N LYS A 628 -9.21 17.81 8.27
CA LYS A 628 -8.90 17.15 9.53
C LYS A 628 -7.95 17.98 10.38
N LEU A 629 -8.10 17.85 11.69
CA LEU A 629 -7.24 18.47 12.70
C LEU A 629 -6.80 17.40 13.69
N GLY A 630 -5.56 17.46 14.13
CA GLY A 630 -5.12 16.53 15.16
C GLY A 630 -3.81 16.94 15.78
N GLY A 631 -3.36 16.12 16.70
CA GLY A 631 -2.09 16.36 17.38
C GLY A 631 -1.79 15.42 18.53
N LYS A 632 -0.62 15.66 19.11
CA LYS A 632 -0.07 14.94 20.26
C LYS A 632 0.46 15.97 21.26
N VAL A 633 0.10 15.81 22.51
CA VAL A 633 0.60 16.62 23.63
C VAL A 633 1.30 15.70 24.61
N ARG A 634 2.56 15.99 24.91
CA ARG A 634 3.35 15.25 25.90
C ARG A 634 2.97 15.71 27.30
N LEU A 635 2.40 14.80 28.10
CA LEU A 635 1.96 15.05 29.47
C LEU A 635 3.10 14.85 30.48
N VAL A 636 3.89 13.82 30.26
CA VAL A 636 5.02 13.46 31.14
C VAL A 636 6.22 13.05 30.29
N LYS A 637 7.40 13.48 30.67
CA LYS A 637 8.69 13.00 30.15
C LYS A 637 9.67 12.84 31.31
N THR A 638 10.19 11.65 31.46
CA THR A 638 11.34 11.35 32.33
C THR A 638 12.48 10.79 31.47
N GLU A 639 13.60 10.43 32.05
CA GLU A 639 14.68 9.76 31.33
C GLU A 639 14.20 8.47 30.63
N ASN A 640 13.30 7.72 31.28
CA ASN A 640 12.90 6.39 30.85
C ASN A 640 11.44 6.28 30.39
N ALA A 641 10.62 7.31 30.62
CA ALA A 641 9.17 7.24 30.30
C ALA A 641 8.66 8.49 29.58
N GLU A 642 7.78 8.27 28.62
CA GLU A 642 7.01 9.30 27.94
C GLU A 642 5.53 8.95 28.01
N LEU A 643 4.67 9.88 28.43
CA LEU A 643 3.22 9.78 28.34
C LEU A 643 2.68 10.93 27.50
N CYS A 644 1.87 10.62 26.51
CA CYS A 644 1.26 11.61 25.63
C CYS A 644 -0.24 11.41 25.51
N LEU A 645 -0.95 12.52 25.41
CA LEU A 645 -2.33 12.58 24.91
C LEU A 645 -2.27 12.83 23.40
N LYS A 646 -3.05 12.07 22.62
CA LYS A 646 -3.20 12.30 21.18
C LYS A 646 -4.66 12.34 20.80
N GLY A 647 -4.97 13.03 19.71
CA GLY A 647 -6.35 13.09 19.19
C GLY A 647 -6.39 13.60 17.76
N THR A 648 -7.41 13.18 17.03
CA THR A 648 -7.66 13.59 15.65
C THR A 648 -9.16 13.69 15.41
N VAL A 649 -9.58 14.75 14.74
CA VAL A 649 -10.95 14.99 14.26
C VAL A 649 -10.89 14.95 12.73
N TYR A 650 -11.76 14.15 12.13
CA TYR A 650 -11.92 13.96 10.69
C TYR A 650 -13.23 14.56 10.21
N ASN A 651 -13.28 14.94 8.94
CA ASN A 651 -14.44 15.57 8.32
C ASN A 651 -14.99 16.69 9.19
N LEU A 652 -14.11 17.65 9.54
CA LEU A 652 -14.35 18.71 10.52
C LEU A 652 -15.63 19.50 10.24
N PHE A 653 -15.97 19.68 8.96
CA PHE A 653 -17.15 20.44 8.54
C PHE A 653 -18.38 19.57 8.31
N ASN A 654 -18.33 18.28 8.68
CA ASN A 654 -19.43 17.31 8.56
C ASN A 654 -20.05 17.26 7.15
N GLN A 655 -19.21 17.28 6.12
CA GLN A 655 -19.67 17.24 4.73
C GLN A 655 -20.11 15.85 4.32
N ASP A 656 -21.11 15.77 3.44
CA ASP A 656 -21.52 14.55 2.77
C ASP A 656 -20.54 14.25 1.61
N ILE A 657 -19.44 13.55 1.93
CA ILE A 657 -18.38 13.18 0.99
C ILE A 657 -18.82 11.96 0.20
N SER A 658 -19.21 12.17 -1.08
CA SER A 658 -19.67 11.10 -1.97
C SER A 658 -18.49 10.22 -2.41
N MET A 659 -18.44 8.99 -1.91
CA MET A 659 -17.38 8.02 -2.23
C MET A 659 -17.74 7.13 -3.42
N TYR A 660 -18.98 6.73 -3.51
CA TYR A 660 -19.49 5.88 -4.60
C TYR A 660 -20.93 6.25 -4.92
N LYS A 661 -21.31 6.14 -6.18
CA LYS A 661 -22.67 6.44 -6.65
C LYS A 661 -23.13 5.37 -7.63
N THR A 662 -24.33 4.86 -7.40
CA THR A 662 -25.09 4.00 -8.34
C THR A 662 -26.24 4.80 -8.94
N ALA A 663 -26.98 4.21 -9.85
CA ALA A 663 -28.19 4.83 -10.40
C ALA A 663 -29.27 5.13 -9.34
N THR A 664 -29.28 4.37 -8.24
CA THR A 664 -30.33 4.45 -7.19
C THR A 664 -29.84 5.06 -5.90
N SER A 665 -28.54 4.95 -5.56
CA SER A 665 -28.03 5.36 -4.26
C SER A 665 -26.66 6.02 -4.32
N THR A 666 -26.41 6.95 -3.40
CA THR A 666 -25.07 7.54 -3.16
C THR A 666 -24.56 7.09 -1.80
N TYR A 667 -23.32 6.60 -1.76
CA TYR A 667 -22.60 6.17 -0.56
C TYR A 667 -21.67 7.28 -0.11
N TYR A 668 -21.77 7.64 1.17
CA TYR A 668 -20.98 8.73 1.74
C TYR A 668 -19.98 8.21 2.76
N ALA A 669 -18.83 8.85 2.84
CA ALA A 669 -17.89 8.67 3.93
C ALA A 669 -18.55 9.05 5.27
N PRO A 670 -17.99 8.62 6.43
CA PRO A 670 -18.46 9.06 7.74
C PRO A 670 -18.52 10.58 7.83
N GLY A 671 -19.55 11.09 8.52
CA GLY A 671 -19.61 12.49 8.92
C GLY A 671 -18.47 12.84 9.88
N ILE A 672 -18.60 13.94 10.61
CA ILE A 672 -17.61 14.31 11.62
C ILE A 672 -17.40 13.19 12.63
N HIS A 673 -16.14 12.76 12.77
CA HIS A 673 -15.75 11.74 13.74
C HIS A 673 -14.39 12.08 14.34
N PHE A 674 -14.12 11.53 15.52
CA PHE A 674 -12.89 11.80 16.24
C PHE A 674 -12.38 10.57 16.97
N ARG A 675 -11.09 10.60 17.27
CA ARG A 675 -10.41 9.68 18.19
C ARG A 675 -9.51 10.47 19.11
N THR A 676 -9.42 10.01 20.35
CA THR A 676 -8.50 10.55 21.36
C THR A 676 -8.01 9.41 22.24
N GLY A 677 -6.81 9.52 22.78
CA GLY A 677 -6.27 8.46 23.63
C GLY A 677 -4.88 8.78 24.16
N LEU A 678 -4.38 7.85 24.93
CA LEU A 678 -3.08 7.92 25.57
C LEU A 678 -2.07 7.05 24.82
N PHE A 679 -0.86 7.55 24.70
CA PHE A 679 0.32 6.82 24.26
C PHE A 679 1.35 6.85 25.38
N TRP A 680 1.86 5.70 25.76
CA TRP A 680 2.90 5.53 26.75
C TRP A 680 4.06 4.75 26.16
N LYS A 681 5.27 5.22 26.45
CA LYS A 681 6.52 4.54 26.14
C LYS A 681 7.38 4.46 27.39
N TYR A 682 7.97 3.31 27.64
CA TYR A 682 8.94 3.09 28.69
C TYR A 682 10.16 2.38 28.12
N THR A 683 11.34 2.92 28.42
CA THR A 683 12.63 2.34 28.03
C THR A 683 13.32 1.84 29.30
N ILE A 684 13.65 0.56 29.33
CA ILE A 684 14.32 -0.04 30.47
C ILE A 684 15.76 0.49 30.48
N PRO A 685 16.21 1.11 31.60
CA PRO A 685 17.57 1.61 31.69
C PRO A 685 18.58 0.47 31.56
N GLU A 686 19.62 0.66 30.77
CA GLU A 686 20.76 -0.25 30.82
C GLU A 686 21.40 -0.20 32.22
N LYS A 687 21.69 -1.37 32.80
CA LYS A 687 22.47 -1.41 34.03
C LYS A 687 23.82 -0.77 33.72
N LYS A 688 24.07 0.41 34.27
CA LYS A 688 25.46 0.92 34.33
C LYS A 688 26.27 -0.10 35.14
N GLU A 689 27.08 -0.89 34.49
CA GLU A 689 28.12 -1.62 35.20
C GLU A 689 28.92 -0.59 36.02
N LYS A 690 28.91 -0.75 37.33
CA LYS A 690 29.79 0.01 38.19
C LYS A 690 31.19 -0.50 37.88
N LEU A 691 31.97 0.29 37.14
CA LEU A 691 33.42 0.17 37.06
C LEU A 691 34.06 0.19 38.46
#